data_6e83c8b31bfab8839ea1c5c77ef48c48
#
_entry.id   6e83c8b31bfab8839ea1c5c77ef48c48
#
_cell.length_a   1.000
_cell.length_b   1.000
_cell.length_c   1.000
_cell.angle_alpha   90.00
_cell.angle_beta   90.00
_cell.angle_gamma   90.00
#
_symmetry.space_group_name_H-M   'P 1'
#
loop_
_entity.id
_entity.type
_entity.pdbx_description
1 polymer ?
#
loop_
_entity_poly.entity_id
_entity_poly.type
_entity_poly.pdbx_seq_one_letter_code
_entity_poly.pdbx_strand_id
1 'polypeptide(L)'
;MAKTKETVTPLMQQYNTIKAKYPGALLLFRVGDFYETFGEDAIKTANILGIVLTKRGTGPNGALELAGFPHHSLENYLSKLVRAGQRVAICDQLEDPKTTKTIVKRGVTELVTPGVAYGDNILNQKANNYLAAVFFDKQAIGVAFCDISTGEFLVAQGNAEYIDKLLQGFRPTEVVFQKNKRQEFLNLFGDKFYTYTLDDWAFTNDYANEILTKHFEVNSLKGFGVDKLTSGIVAAGVVLYYLGETEHRNLQHISSISRLEEDRYMWLDRFTIRNLELVSTANDNGVTLFNVLDQTATPMGARMLHKWIIMPLKELKPIQERLGMVEYLVKHDELLQEFLSHIKPIGDLERLISKVGLQKAGPRELVQLRRALSHIDEVKKLAEQTQNPFLMVLASQLNPCLSIKDKLEKELQTDPPALLIKGNVIADGIDEELDRLRKIAFGGKEYLVEIQKREAAATGIPSLKISFNNVFGYYLEVTHTHKDKVPESWIRKQTLVNAERYITPELKEYEEQILGAEEKIQAIEIRLYGELMYQVAQYIKPIQLNAYLIAKLDVLLCFAQLAVKNHYVKPTLNNNKELDIKGGRHPVIEKQLPIGQEYITNDVFLDNDTQQIIIITGPNMSGKSAILRQTALIILMAQMGCFVPAKDVNFGIVDKIFTRVGASDNLSSGESTFMVEMNETASILNNISDRSLILLDEIGRGTSTYDGISIAWAIAEFLHEHPTARPKTLFATHYHELNDLENTMPRIKNFNVTIKEMNNKVIFLRKLVPGGSEHSFGIHVAKMAGMPSKLINRANEILKRLEIDRTEGQSIKDSIKKVQNQAYQLQMFAIDDPVLVKIRDTLNNLDVNVLTPVEALLKLDEIQRLIKQ
;
A
#
# COMPACT_ATOMS: atom_id res chain seq x y z
N MET A 1 5.78 61.55 8.39
CA MET A 1 6.67 60.47 7.98
C MET A 1 5.95 59.59 7.00
N ALA A 2 6.28 59.71 5.71
CA ALA A 2 5.70 58.90 4.62
C ALA A 2 6.16 57.46 4.77
N LYS A 3 5.24 56.51 4.92
CA LYS A 3 5.56 55.08 4.79
C LYS A 3 6.07 54.82 3.40
N THR A 4 7.36 54.55 3.25
CA THR A 4 7.94 54.04 2.00
C THR A 4 7.23 52.74 1.66
N LYS A 5 6.47 52.73 0.56
CA LYS A 5 5.88 51.50 -0.03
C LYS A 5 7.06 50.60 -0.42
N GLU A 6 7.13 49.44 0.26
CA GLU A 6 8.05 48.38 -0.10
C GLU A 6 7.77 47.93 -1.53
N THR A 7 8.70 48.11 -2.42
CA THR A 7 8.60 47.60 -3.80
C THR A 7 9.03 46.15 -3.79
N VAL A 8 8.07 45.22 -3.56
CA VAL A 8 8.28 43.81 -3.79
C VAL A 8 8.64 43.60 -5.26
N THR A 9 9.71 42.87 -5.56
CA THR A 9 10.11 42.64 -6.96
C THR A 9 8.98 41.94 -7.71
N PRO A 10 8.81 42.20 -9.03
CA PRO A 10 7.74 41.55 -9.79
C PRO A 10 7.78 40.03 -9.76
N LEU A 11 8.98 39.40 -9.63
CA LEU A 11 9.14 37.96 -9.43
C LEU A 11 8.52 37.51 -8.11
N MET A 12 8.77 38.21 -7.01
CA MET A 12 8.22 37.88 -5.69
C MET A 12 6.73 38.19 -5.61
N GLN A 13 6.20 39.14 -6.36
CA GLN A 13 4.75 39.37 -6.47
C GLN A 13 4.09 38.16 -7.12
N GLN A 14 4.67 37.63 -8.21
CA GLN A 14 4.19 36.44 -8.90
C GLN A 14 4.25 35.21 -7.95
N TYR A 15 5.38 35.01 -7.24
CA TYR A 15 5.53 33.96 -6.23
C TYR A 15 4.45 34.03 -5.15
N ASN A 16 4.27 35.19 -4.51
CA ASN A 16 3.30 35.39 -3.43
C ASN A 16 1.85 35.15 -3.90
N THR A 17 1.53 35.59 -5.12
CA THR A 17 0.20 35.37 -5.72
C THR A 17 -0.08 33.89 -5.95
N ILE A 18 0.91 33.12 -6.40
CA ILE A 18 0.78 31.70 -6.62
C ILE A 18 0.76 30.96 -5.28
N LYS A 19 1.67 31.28 -4.35
CA LYS A 19 1.72 30.67 -3.01
C LYS A 19 0.42 30.83 -2.23
N ALA A 20 -0.23 31.97 -2.36
CA ALA A 20 -1.52 32.24 -1.71
C ALA A 20 -2.65 31.28 -2.17
N LYS A 21 -2.55 30.73 -3.38
CA LYS A 21 -3.51 29.72 -3.89
C LYS A 21 -3.23 28.32 -3.34
N TYR A 22 -1.99 28.04 -2.94
CA TYR A 22 -1.56 26.72 -2.43
C TYR A 22 -0.89 26.86 -1.06
N PRO A 23 -1.59 27.36 -0.02
CA PRO A 23 -0.98 27.70 1.26
C PRO A 23 -0.39 26.51 2.01
N GLY A 24 -0.95 25.32 1.81
CA GLY A 24 -0.50 24.09 2.46
C GLY A 24 0.55 23.29 1.70
N ALA A 25 1.03 23.77 0.53
CA ALA A 25 1.99 23.04 -0.30
C ALA A 25 3.35 23.77 -0.32
N LEU A 26 4.45 23.01 -0.39
CA LEU A 26 5.77 23.53 -0.74
C LEU A 26 5.74 24.00 -2.19
N LEU A 27 6.06 25.25 -2.46
CA LEU A 27 6.07 25.79 -3.81
C LEU A 27 7.47 25.71 -4.42
N LEU A 28 7.68 24.78 -5.35
CA LEU A 28 8.88 24.71 -6.19
C LEU A 28 8.71 25.69 -7.36
N PHE A 29 9.33 26.83 -7.26
CA PHE A 29 9.15 27.94 -8.19
C PHE A 29 10.31 28.00 -9.19
N ARG A 30 10.03 27.81 -10.49
CA ARG A 30 11.05 27.81 -11.53
C ARG A 30 11.66 29.18 -11.76
N VAL A 31 12.96 29.31 -11.54
CA VAL A 31 13.74 30.52 -11.79
C VAL A 31 14.97 30.14 -12.64
N GLY A 32 14.89 30.40 -13.93
CA GLY A 32 15.92 29.95 -14.89
C GLY A 32 16.07 28.43 -14.86
N ASP A 33 17.28 27.96 -14.58
CA ASP A 33 17.62 26.55 -14.53
C ASP A 33 17.41 25.88 -13.17
N PHE A 34 16.81 26.59 -12.19
CA PHE A 34 16.59 26.08 -10.83
C PHE A 34 15.10 26.09 -10.48
N TYR A 35 14.72 25.15 -9.62
CA TYR A 35 13.56 25.28 -8.75
C TYR A 35 14.01 25.89 -7.44
N GLU A 36 13.44 27.04 -7.08
CA GLU A 36 13.71 27.77 -5.84
C GLU A 36 12.49 27.72 -4.91
N THR A 37 12.76 27.64 -3.62
CA THR A 37 11.78 27.79 -2.55
C THR A 37 12.17 28.95 -1.65
N PHE A 38 11.19 29.63 -1.05
CA PHE A 38 11.42 30.85 -0.27
C PHE A 38 10.81 30.76 1.13
N GLY A 39 11.43 31.44 2.10
CA GLY A 39 10.93 31.57 3.48
C GLY A 39 10.81 30.21 4.18
N GLU A 40 9.66 29.94 4.80
CA GLU A 40 9.41 28.66 5.53
C GLU A 40 9.51 27.43 4.62
N ASP A 41 9.09 27.53 3.35
CA ASP A 41 9.24 26.46 2.39
C ASP A 41 10.71 26.14 2.13
N ALA A 42 11.59 27.15 2.10
CA ALA A 42 13.03 26.96 1.92
C ALA A 42 13.65 26.22 3.11
N ILE A 43 13.27 26.59 4.33
CA ILE A 43 13.75 25.93 5.56
C ILE A 43 13.35 24.45 5.57
N LYS A 44 12.07 24.16 5.28
CA LYS A 44 11.55 22.78 5.20
C LYS A 44 12.27 21.98 4.10
N THR A 45 12.39 22.57 2.91
CA THR A 45 13.05 21.95 1.76
C THR A 45 14.51 21.62 2.06
N ALA A 46 15.26 22.58 2.62
CA ALA A 46 16.67 22.40 2.98
C ALA A 46 16.86 21.26 4.00
N ASN A 47 16.01 21.20 5.03
CA ASN A 47 16.07 20.17 6.06
C ASN A 47 15.77 18.77 5.51
N ILE A 48 14.72 18.62 4.68
CA ILE A 48 14.32 17.32 4.13
C ILE A 48 15.33 16.82 3.09
N LEU A 49 15.79 17.72 2.22
CA LEU A 49 16.67 17.34 1.10
C LEU A 49 18.15 17.28 1.49
N GLY A 50 18.54 17.87 2.62
CA GLY A 50 19.94 18.01 3.02
C GLY A 50 20.72 18.96 2.09
N ILE A 51 20.06 20.00 1.53
CA ILE A 51 20.70 21.00 0.67
C ILE A 51 20.95 22.30 1.43
N VAL A 52 21.83 23.14 0.86
CA VAL A 52 22.24 24.39 1.50
C VAL A 52 21.08 25.38 1.57
N LEU A 53 20.81 25.91 2.76
CA LEU A 53 19.92 27.03 2.99
C LEU A 53 20.71 28.32 2.83
N THR A 54 20.34 29.15 1.86
CA THR A 54 20.96 30.45 1.58
C THR A 54 19.98 31.58 1.87
N LYS A 55 20.40 32.81 1.67
CA LYS A 55 19.57 34.02 1.84
C LYS A 55 19.61 34.87 0.59
N ARG A 56 18.46 35.34 0.15
CA ARG A 56 18.32 36.23 -0.99
C ARG A 56 17.99 37.65 -0.52
N GLY A 57 18.80 38.66 -0.96
CA GLY A 57 18.56 40.08 -0.67
C GLY A 57 19.41 40.65 0.47
N THR A 58 19.76 41.92 0.36
CA THR A 58 20.54 42.67 1.33
C THR A 58 19.79 43.89 1.84
N GLY A 59 18.46 43.93 1.73
CA GLY A 59 17.62 45.05 2.11
C GLY A 59 17.37 45.18 3.62
N PRO A 60 16.91 46.34 4.12
CA PRO A 60 16.69 46.64 5.54
C PRO A 60 15.59 45.73 6.18
N ASN A 61 14.83 44.98 5.41
CA ASN A 61 13.76 44.09 5.90
C ASN A 61 14.17 42.62 6.07
N GLY A 62 15.46 42.32 6.11
CA GLY A 62 15.97 40.97 6.30
C GLY A 62 16.14 40.21 4.98
N ALA A 63 17.11 39.32 4.98
CA ALA A 63 17.31 38.39 3.86
C ALA A 63 16.25 37.27 3.91
N LEU A 64 15.56 37.03 2.81
CA LEU A 64 14.60 35.94 2.68
C LEU A 64 15.36 34.62 2.52
N GLU A 65 15.02 33.59 3.28
CA GLU A 65 15.59 32.26 3.16
C GLU A 65 15.29 31.71 1.77
N LEU A 66 16.29 31.06 1.18
CA LEU A 66 16.28 30.48 -0.16
C LEU A 66 16.91 29.09 -0.13
N ALA A 67 16.25 28.12 -0.68
CA ALA A 67 16.80 26.81 -1.02
C ALA A 67 16.38 26.43 -2.43
N GLY A 68 17.27 25.81 -3.18
CA GLY A 68 16.94 25.44 -4.57
C GLY A 68 17.87 24.36 -5.11
N PHE A 69 17.45 23.76 -6.19
CA PHE A 69 18.17 22.70 -6.90
C PHE A 69 17.94 22.81 -8.42
N PRO A 70 18.85 22.27 -9.25
CA PRO A 70 18.72 22.29 -10.69
C PRO A 70 17.44 21.61 -11.17
N HIS A 71 16.74 22.21 -12.13
CA HIS A 71 15.44 21.73 -12.59
C HIS A 71 15.48 20.31 -13.17
N HIS A 72 16.57 19.92 -13.83
CA HIS A 72 16.73 18.58 -14.39
C HIS A 72 16.83 17.49 -13.32
N SER A 73 17.02 17.86 -12.05
CA SER A 73 17.07 16.95 -10.91
C SER A 73 15.74 16.86 -10.15
N LEU A 74 14.65 17.43 -10.71
CA LEU A 74 13.33 17.50 -10.06
C LEU A 74 12.87 16.14 -9.54
N GLU A 75 12.89 15.10 -10.34
CA GLU A 75 12.38 13.78 -9.95
C GLU A 75 13.05 13.20 -8.70
N ASN A 76 14.39 13.38 -8.60
CA ASN A 76 15.15 12.88 -7.46
C ASN A 76 14.83 13.62 -6.16
N TYR A 77 14.65 14.93 -6.21
CA TYR A 77 14.34 15.75 -5.05
C TYR A 77 12.86 15.71 -4.68
N LEU A 78 11.97 15.72 -5.68
CA LEU A 78 10.53 15.57 -5.50
C LEU A 78 10.19 14.29 -4.74
N SER A 79 10.83 13.17 -5.10
CA SER A 79 10.60 11.89 -4.45
C SER A 79 10.89 11.94 -2.94
N LYS A 80 11.93 12.65 -2.51
CA LYS A 80 12.28 12.81 -1.09
C LYS A 80 11.26 13.68 -0.35
N LEU A 81 10.81 14.76 -0.97
CA LEU A 81 9.82 15.67 -0.38
C LEU A 81 8.47 14.97 -0.19
N VAL A 82 7.99 14.26 -1.22
CA VAL A 82 6.71 13.55 -1.18
C VAL A 82 6.75 12.38 -0.18
N ARG A 83 7.84 11.60 -0.13
CA ARG A 83 8.04 10.54 0.87
C ARG A 83 8.11 11.07 2.30
N ALA A 84 8.55 12.31 2.49
CA ALA A 84 8.51 13.01 3.78
C ALA A 84 7.10 13.57 4.10
N GLY A 85 6.07 13.19 3.34
CA GLY A 85 4.69 13.61 3.57
C GLY A 85 4.39 15.04 3.14
N GLN A 86 5.23 15.69 2.30
CA GLN A 86 4.97 17.05 1.85
C GLN A 86 4.09 17.07 0.60
N ARG A 87 3.18 18.04 0.55
CA ARG A 87 2.46 18.42 -0.67
C ARG A 87 3.34 19.40 -1.43
N VAL A 88 3.61 19.15 -2.69
CA VAL A 88 4.57 19.93 -3.50
C VAL A 88 3.89 20.49 -4.74
N ALA A 89 3.77 21.80 -4.83
CA ALA A 89 3.29 22.49 -6.02
C ALA A 89 4.48 22.80 -6.95
N ILE A 90 4.45 22.24 -8.15
CA ILE A 90 5.46 22.45 -9.19
C ILE A 90 5.00 23.63 -10.03
N CYS A 91 5.76 24.72 -10.00
CA CYS A 91 5.46 25.95 -10.72
C CYS A 91 6.49 26.18 -11.82
N ASP A 92 6.06 25.98 -13.07
CA ASP A 92 6.88 26.11 -14.25
C ASP A 92 6.63 27.41 -15.03
N GLN A 93 7.54 27.70 -15.97
CA GLN A 93 7.42 28.79 -16.93
C GLN A 93 6.43 28.39 -18.03
N LEU A 94 5.36 29.17 -18.21
CA LEU A 94 4.31 28.93 -19.21
C LEU A 94 4.63 29.57 -20.59
N GLU A 95 5.70 30.35 -20.65
CA GLU A 95 6.15 31.08 -21.86
C GLU A 95 7.64 30.87 -22.07
N ASP A 96 8.08 30.89 -23.32
CA ASP A 96 9.50 30.79 -23.64
C ASP A 96 10.23 32.08 -23.21
N PRO A 97 11.26 31.98 -22.37
CA PRO A 97 12.06 33.15 -21.95
C PRO A 97 12.71 33.91 -23.11
N LYS A 98 13.00 33.24 -24.24
CA LYS A 98 13.63 33.86 -25.42
C LYS A 98 12.68 34.79 -26.18
N THR A 99 11.37 34.57 -26.10
CA THR A 99 10.34 35.34 -26.83
C THR A 99 9.73 36.43 -25.97
N THR A 100 9.91 36.42 -24.67
CA THR A 100 9.21 37.32 -23.72
C THR A 100 10.08 38.49 -23.35
N LYS A 101 9.62 39.74 -23.61
CA LYS A 101 10.30 40.98 -23.24
C LYS A 101 10.09 41.40 -21.78
N THR A 102 9.17 40.78 -21.08
CA THR A 102 8.79 41.06 -19.69
C THR A 102 9.14 39.87 -18.80
N ILE A 103 8.67 39.85 -17.55
CA ILE A 103 8.82 38.69 -16.69
C ILE A 103 8.00 37.53 -17.23
N VAL A 104 8.65 36.39 -17.43
CA VAL A 104 8.04 35.14 -17.90
C VAL A 104 6.89 34.76 -16.98
N LYS A 105 5.72 34.49 -17.55
CA LYS A 105 4.55 34.02 -16.81
C LYS A 105 4.79 32.61 -16.31
N ARG A 106 4.44 32.38 -15.05
CA ARG A 106 4.54 31.07 -14.37
C ARG A 106 3.20 30.62 -13.85
N GLY A 107 3.02 29.31 -13.74
CA GLY A 107 1.82 28.72 -13.16
C GLY A 107 2.14 27.35 -12.56
N VAL A 108 1.30 26.89 -11.65
CA VAL A 108 1.40 25.53 -11.14
C VAL A 108 0.91 24.59 -12.24
N THR A 109 1.80 23.68 -12.62
CA THR A 109 1.54 22.66 -13.64
C THR A 109 1.07 21.35 -13.01
N GLU A 110 1.43 21.14 -11.74
CA GLU A 110 1.09 19.93 -11.02
C GLU A 110 1.21 20.16 -9.50
N LEU A 111 0.30 19.58 -8.71
CA LEU A 111 0.40 19.51 -7.27
C LEU A 111 0.57 18.04 -6.88
N VAL A 112 1.79 17.65 -6.54
CA VAL A 112 2.12 16.27 -6.14
C VAL A 112 1.94 16.11 -4.64
N THR A 113 1.11 15.14 -4.25
CA THR A 113 0.89 14.75 -2.85
C THR A 113 1.18 13.25 -2.68
N PRO A 114 1.32 12.73 -1.46
CA PRO A 114 1.59 11.31 -1.26
C PRO A 114 0.60 10.38 -1.99
N GLY A 115 -0.70 10.72 -1.99
CA GLY A 115 -1.75 9.88 -2.59
C GLY A 115 -1.90 9.98 -4.10
N VAL A 116 -1.38 11.05 -4.73
CA VAL A 116 -1.50 11.26 -6.19
C VAL A 116 -0.17 11.16 -6.92
N ALA A 117 0.86 10.66 -6.27
CA ALA A 117 2.15 10.43 -6.90
C ALA A 117 2.10 9.25 -7.88
N TYR A 118 2.71 9.39 -9.06
CA TYR A 118 2.80 8.36 -10.10
C TYR A 118 4.23 8.08 -10.61
N GLY A 119 5.23 8.85 -10.14
CA GLY A 119 6.63 8.69 -10.56
C GLY A 119 7.27 7.42 -10.00
N ASP A 120 7.99 6.65 -10.83
CA ASP A 120 8.62 5.38 -10.43
C ASP A 120 9.60 5.53 -9.27
N ASN A 121 10.26 6.68 -9.15
CA ASN A 121 11.20 6.98 -8.06
C ASN A 121 10.50 7.24 -6.71
N ILE A 122 9.19 7.52 -6.73
CA ILE A 122 8.39 7.77 -5.53
C ILE A 122 7.74 6.49 -5.05
N LEU A 123 7.20 5.71 -5.98
CA LEU A 123 6.35 4.55 -5.73
C LEU A 123 7.14 3.30 -5.36
N ASN A 124 6.53 2.46 -4.51
CA ASN A 124 6.94 1.07 -4.39
C ASN A 124 6.33 0.29 -5.56
N GLN A 125 7.16 -0.43 -6.32
CA GLN A 125 6.71 -1.15 -7.50
C GLN A 125 5.72 -2.28 -7.16
N LYS A 126 5.90 -2.96 -6.01
CA LYS A 126 5.09 -4.10 -5.57
C LYS A 126 3.86 -3.72 -4.72
N ALA A 127 3.61 -2.43 -4.51
CA ALA A 127 2.47 -1.93 -3.74
C ALA A 127 1.68 -0.88 -4.53
N ASN A 128 0.38 -0.84 -4.30
CA ASN A 128 -0.47 0.24 -4.79
C ASN A 128 -0.23 1.53 -4.00
N ASN A 129 -0.50 2.66 -4.63
CA ASN A 129 -0.44 3.99 -4.03
C ASN A 129 -1.84 4.60 -3.96
N TYR A 130 -2.62 4.18 -2.96
CA TYR A 130 -4.01 4.62 -2.88
C TYR A 130 -4.16 6.02 -2.28
N LEU A 131 -4.87 6.87 -3.01
CA LEU A 131 -5.62 7.99 -2.46
C LEU A 131 -6.98 7.45 -2.00
N ALA A 132 -7.38 7.73 -0.76
CA ALA A 132 -8.72 7.40 -0.29
C ALA A 132 -9.55 8.65 -0.01
N ALA A 133 -10.86 8.57 -0.23
CA ALA A 133 -11.81 9.54 0.29
C ALA A 133 -12.79 8.84 1.22
N VAL A 134 -13.10 9.46 2.37
CA VAL A 134 -14.07 8.96 3.35
C VAL A 134 -15.19 9.98 3.50
N PHE A 135 -16.43 9.55 3.35
CA PHE A 135 -17.62 10.36 3.53
C PHE A 135 -18.45 9.85 4.71
N PHE A 136 -18.67 10.71 5.70
CA PHE A 136 -19.47 10.41 6.88
C PHE A 136 -20.93 10.83 6.64
N ASP A 137 -21.78 9.83 6.54
CA ASP A 137 -23.22 10.01 6.47
C ASP A 137 -23.92 9.35 7.67
N LYS A 138 -25.16 9.74 7.96
CA LYS A 138 -25.94 9.23 9.10
C LYS A 138 -26.27 7.75 9.01
N GLN A 139 -26.40 7.20 7.79
CA GLN A 139 -26.80 5.82 7.56
C GLN A 139 -25.61 4.87 7.39
N ALA A 140 -24.58 5.30 6.67
CA ALA A 140 -23.40 4.48 6.39
C ALA A 140 -22.22 5.38 6.01
N ILE A 141 -21.01 4.96 6.35
CA ILE A 141 -19.79 5.63 5.91
C ILE A 141 -19.44 5.11 4.50
N GLY A 142 -19.19 6.04 3.57
CA GLY A 142 -18.68 5.73 2.24
C GLY A 142 -17.17 5.84 2.17
N VAL A 143 -16.52 4.95 1.41
CA VAL A 143 -15.09 5.05 1.11
C VAL A 143 -14.83 4.75 -0.35
N ALA A 144 -13.90 5.48 -0.94
CA ALA A 144 -13.37 5.20 -2.26
C ALA A 144 -11.85 5.20 -2.23
N PHE A 145 -11.23 4.28 -2.96
CA PHE A 145 -9.79 4.15 -3.11
C PHE A 145 -9.45 4.30 -4.59
N CYS A 146 -8.50 5.16 -4.91
CA CYS A 146 -8.01 5.35 -6.28
C CYS A 146 -6.48 5.29 -6.30
N ASP A 147 -5.93 4.45 -7.15
CA ASP A 147 -4.51 4.45 -7.47
C ASP A 147 -4.31 5.06 -8.85
N ILE A 148 -3.89 6.33 -8.90
CA ILE A 148 -3.66 7.06 -10.15
C ILE A 148 -2.55 6.42 -11.00
N SER A 149 -1.63 5.66 -10.37
CA SER A 149 -0.53 5.02 -11.09
C SER A 149 -0.94 3.76 -11.84
N THR A 150 -2.07 3.15 -11.48
CA THR A 150 -2.59 1.92 -12.12
C THR A 150 -3.96 2.12 -12.77
N GLY A 151 -4.68 3.18 -12.39
CA GLY A 151 -6.05 3.42 -12.81
C GLY A 151 -7.10 2.60 -12.04
N GLU A 152 -6.70 1.90 -10.97
CA GLU A 152 -7.65 1.16 -10.14
C GLU A 152 -8.51 2.11 -9.32
N PHE A 153 -9.84 1.93 -9.38
CA PHE A 153 -10.79 2.73 -8.64
C PHE A 153 -11.84 1.85 -7.96
N LEU A 154 -11.80 1.81 -6.62
CA LEU A 154 -12.61 0.93 -5.79
C LEU A 154 -13.54 1.74 -4.91
N VAL A 155 -14.75 1.24 -4.67
CA VAL A 155 -15.74 1.92 -3.82
C VAL A 155 -16.44 0.93 -2.89
N ALA A 156 -16.70 1.37 -1.66
CA ALA A 156 -17.46 0.64 -0.66
C ALA A 156 -18.29 1.59 0.21
N GLN A 157 -19.28 1.02 0.89
CA GLN A 157 -19.95 1.69 2.00
C GLN A 157 -20.35 0.66 3.05
N GLY A 158 -20.38 1.08 4.31
CA GLY A 158 -20.73 0.20 5.42
C GLY A 158 -20.63 0.90 6.76
N ASN A 159 -20.58 0.11 7.82
CA ASN A 159 -20.34 0.61 9.17
C ASN A 159 -18.86 1.02 9.38
N ALA A 160 -18.56 1.68 10.48
CA ALA A 160 -17.22 2.18 10.79
C ALA A 160 -16.18 1.03 10.85
N GLU A 161 -16.56 -0.14 11.35
CA GLU A 161 -15.68 -1.29 11.48
C GLU A 161 -15.26 -1.84 10.11
N TYR A 162 -16.20 -1.93 9.17
CA TYR A 162 -15.91 -2.35 7.80
C TYR A 162 -14.99 -1.36 7.07
N ILE A 163 -15.25 -0.06 7.22
CA ILE A 163 -14.41 0.98 6.62
C ILE A 163 -13.01 0.99 7.24
N ASP A 164 -12.88 0.84 8.57
CA ASP A 164 -11.58 0.71 9.23
C ASP A 164 -10.79 -0.50 8.71
N LYS A 165 -11.45 -1.67 8.56
CA LYS A 165 -10.85 -2.85 7.93
C LYS A 165 -10.27 -2.53 6.54
N LEU A 166 -11.04 -1.84 5.69
CA LEU A 166 -10.59 -1.49 4.34
C LEU A 166 -9.43 -0.51 4.38
N LEU A 167 -9.49 0.52 5.22
CA LEU A 167 -8.40 1.49 5.38
C LEU A 167 -7.11 0.82 5.89
N GLN A 168 -7.20 -0.09 6.84
CA GLN A 168 -6.05 -0.83 7.37
C GLN A 168 -5.51 -1.87 6.38
N GLY A 169 -6.38 -2.48 5.57
CA GLY A 169 -6.00 -3.46 4.55
C GLY A 169 -5.34 -2.82 3.33
N PHE A 170 -5.96 -1.81 2.74
CA PHE A 170 -5.46 -1.10 1.56
C PHE A 170 -4.36 -0.09 1.88
N ARG A 171 -4.27 0.42 3.12
CA ARG A 171 -3.26 1.36 3.60
C ARG A 171 -3.06 2.55 2.67
N PRO A 172 -4.10 3.38 2.48
CA PRO A 172 -3.95 4.53 1.61
C PRO A 172 -2.85 5.45 2.12
N THR A 173 -2.07 5.98 1.20
CA THR A 173 -0.99 6.93 1.48
C THR A 173 -1.52 8.31 1.81
N GLU A 174 -2.74 8.61 1.40
CA GLU A 174 -3.44 9.86 1.72
C GLU A 174 -4.95 9.61 1.85
N VAL A 175 -5.58 10.23 2.86
CA VAL A 175 -7.02 10.14 3.09
C VAL A 175 -7.64 11.52 3.10
N VAL A 176 -8.68 11.71 2.29
CA VAL A 176 -9.43 12.94 2.16
C VAL A 176 -10.81 12.79 2.80
N PHE A 177 -11.25 13.76 3.60
CA PHE A 177 -12.58 13.75 4.22
C PHE A 177 -13.07 15.16 4.54
N GLN A 178 -14.31 15.26 5.04
CA GLN A 178 -14.99 16.52 5.37
C GLN A 178 -14.27 17.25 6.52
N LYS A 179 -14.04 18.55 6.36
CA LYS A 179 -13.34 19.39 7.34
C LYS A 179 -13.99 19.39 8.73
N ASN A 180 -15.31 19.38 8.79
CA ASN A 180 -16.10 19.35 10.02
C ASN A 180 -16.09 17.97 10.70
N LYS A 181 -15.58 16.90 10.05
CA LYS A 181 -15.54 15.52 10.55
C LYS A 181 -14.18 15.09 11.08
N ARG A 182 -13.23 16.01 11.23
CA ARG A 182 -11.85 15.68 11.64
C ARG A 182 -11.78 14.93 12.96
N GLN A 183 -12.53 15.36 13.97
CA GLN A 183 -12.51 14.69 15.28
C GLN A 183 -13.14 13.29 15.21
N GLU A 184 -14.23 13.16 14.45
CA GLU A 184 -14.90 11.87 14.23
C GLU A 184 -13.98 10.88 13.50
N PHE A 185 -13.26 11.35 12.48
CA PHE A 185 -12.26 10.55 11.76
C PHE A 185 -11.17 10.04 12.72
N LEU A 186 -10.58 10.93 13.52
CA LEU A 186 -9.51 10.56 14.47
C LEU A 186 -10.00 9.56 15.52
N ASN A 187 -11.21 9.73 16.02
CA ASN A 187 -11.80 8.82 17.02
C ASN A 187 -12.05 7.42 16.46
N LEU A 188 -12.48 7.30 15.19
CA LEU A 188 -12.82 6.00 14.57
C LEU A 188 -11.60 5.30 13.93
N PHE A 189 -10.72 6.03 13.26
CA PHE A 189 -9.65 5.46 12.43
C PHE A 189 -8.24 5.78 12.90
N GLY A 190 -8.09 6.66 13.91
CA GLY A 190 -6.80 7.06 14.48
C GLY A 190 -6.08 8.13 13.66
N ASP A 191 -4.82 8.41 14.04
CA ASP A 191 -3.96 9.47 13.50
C ASP A 191 -2.86 8.99 12.56
N LYS A 192 -2.85 7.69 12.20
CA LYS A 192 -1.77 7.05 11.43
C LYS A 192 -1.76 7.39 9.94
N PHE A 193 -2.84 7.99 9.44
CA PHE A 193 -2.98 8.33 8.02
C PHE A 193 -2.50 9.75 7.76
N TYR A 194 -1.86 9.96 6.61
CA TYR A 194 -1.70 11.32 6.09
C TYR A 194 -3.07 11.82 5.62
N THR A 195 -3.55 12.89 6.22
CA THR A 195 -4.93 13.36 6.01
C THR A 195 -5.00 14.75 5.39
N TYR A 196 -5.98 14.94 4.52
CA TYR A 196 -6.36 16.23 3.99
C TYR A 196 -7.87 16.45 4.12
N THR A 197 -8.30 17.67 4.38
CA THR A 197 -9.72 17.97 4.56
C THR A 197 -10.21 18.91 3.47
N LEU A 198 -11.40 18.64 2.96
CA LEU A 198 -12.10 19.47 2.00
C LEU A 198 -13.37 20.08 2.62
N ASP A 199 -13.86 21.14 2.01
CA ASP A 199 -15.10 21.80 2.41
C ASP A 199 -16.32 20.93 2.06
N ASP A 200 -17.38 21.03 2.87
CA ASP A 200 -18.54 20.12 2.84
C ASP A 200 -19.30 20.12 1.51
N TRP A 201 -19.23 21.20 0.72
CA TRP A 201 -19.94 21.29 -0.55
C TRP A 201 -19.46 20.24 -1.59
N ALA A 202 -18.18 19.80 -1.51
CA ALA A 202 -17.65 18.77 -2.39
C ALA A 202 -18.27 17.38 -2.09
N PHE A 203 -18.87 17.21 -0.92
CA PHE A 203 -19.45 15.94 -0.45
C PHE A 203 -20.96 15.89 -0.65
N THR A 204 -21.42 16.25 -1.83
CA THR A 204 -22.85 16.18 -2.18
C THR A 204 -23.10 15.09 -3.22
N ASN A 205 -24.25 14.42 -3.12
CA ASN A 205 -24.60 13.32 -4.02
C ASN A 205 -24.77 13.79 -5.48
N ASP A 206 -25.39 14.95 -5.67
CA ASP A 206 -25.63 15.49 -7.01
C ASP A 206 -24.31 15.81 -7.73
N TYR A 207 -23.39 16.49 -7.03
CA TYR A 207 -22.07 16.81 -7.56
C TYR A 207 -21.26 15.56 -7.86
N ALA A 208 -21.27 14.58 -6.95
CA ALA A 208 -20.57 13.32 -7.14
C ALA A 208 -21.08 12.55 -8.36
N ASN A 209 -22.40 12.45 -8.54
CA ASN A 209 -22.97 11.82 -9.71
C ASN A 209 -22.62 12.57 -11.00
N GLU A 210 -22.66 13.89 -11.00
CA GLU A 210 -22.30 14.70 -12.18
C GLU A 210 -20.85 14.48 -12.59
N ILE A 211 -19.90 14.59 -11.66
CA ILE A 211 -18.47 14.44 -11.97
C ILE A 211 -18.14 13.00 -12.43
N LEU A 212 -18.74 11.97 -11.80
CA LEU A 212 -18.50 10.58 -12.16
C LEU A 212 -19.11 10.22 -13.52
N THR A 213 -20.38 10.61 -13.79
CA THR A 213 -21.02 10.33 -15.07
C THR A 213 -20.34 11.06 -16.23
N LYS A 214 -19.88 12.28 -16.00
CA LYS A 214 -19.09 13.05 -16.96
C LYS A 214 -17.72 12.38 -17.22
N HIS A 215 -17.03 11.93 -16.16
CA HIS A 215 -15.72 11.29 -16.28
C HIS A 215 -15.79 9.97 -17.05
N PHE A 216 -16.77 9.12 -16.74
CA PHE A 216 -16.94 7.83 -17.42
C PHE A 216 -17.70 7.90 -18.73
N GLU A 217 -18.17 9.10 -19.13
CA GLU A 217 -18.95 9.34 -20.36
C GLU A 217 -20.23 8.45 -20.41
N VAL A 218 -20.93 8.33 -19.28
CA VAL A 218 -22.13 7.51 -19.14
C VAL A 218 -23.31 8.32 -18.61
N ASN A 219 -24.53 7.89 -18.95
CA ASN A 219 -25.75 8.54 -18.44
C ASN A 219 -26.12 8.08 -17.01
N SER A 220 -25.55 6.96 -16.55
CA SER A 220 -25.87 6.39 -15.24
C SER A 220 -24.75 5.45 -14.78
N LEU A 221 -24.51 5.41 -13.46
CA LEU A 221 -23.54 4.53 -12.82
C LEU A 221 -24.03 3.07 -12.63
N LYS A 222 -25.27 2.75 -13.05
CA LYS A 222 -25.86 1.40 -12.94
C LYS A 222 -25.02 0.33 -13.62
N GLY A 223 -24.41 0.65 -14.76
CA GLY A 223 -23.55 -0.29 -15.50
C GLY A 223 -22.32 -0.77 -14.73
N PHE A 224 -21.89 0.00 -13.71
CA PHE A 224 -20.78 -0.38 -12.82
C PHE A 224 -21.25 -1.12 -11.55
N GLY A 225 -22.56 -1.26 -11.32
CA GLY A 225 -23.12 -1.92 -10.14
C GLY A 225 -22.92 -1.15 -8.82
N VAL A 226 -22.68 0.16 -8.89
CA VAL A 226 -22.38 1.02 -7.72
C VAL A 226 -23.54 1.96 -7.35
N ASP A 227 -24.60 1.98 -8.13
CA ASP A 227 -25.73 2.91 -8.00
C ASP A 227 -26.45 2.89 -6.63
N LYS A 228 -26.35 1.77 -5.92
CA LYS A 228 -26.92 1.61 -4.56
C LYS A 228 -25.98 2.10 -3.43
N LEU A 229 -24.74 2.43 -3.75
CA LEU A 229 -23.73 2.86 -2.78
C LEU A 229 -23.71 4.39 -2.64
N THR A 230 -24.80 4.97 -2.15
CA THR A 230 -24.97 6.44 -2.09
C THR A 230 -23.79 7.17 -1.43
N SER A 231 -23.40 6.74 -0.24
CA SER A 231 -22.24 7.32 0.48
C SER A 231 -20.92 6.98 -0.21
N GLY A 232 -20.80 5.80 -0.82
CA GLY A 232 -19.65 5.38 -1.61
C GLY A 232 -19.47 6.23 -2.87
N ILE A 233 -20.57 6.55 -3.57
CA ILE A 233 -20.57 7.43 -4.76
C ILE A 233 -20.07 8.83 -4.37
N VAL A 234 -20.51 9.38 -3.25
CA VAL A 234 -20.03 10.69 -2.78
C VAL A 234 -18.52 10.63 -2.54
N ALA A 235 -18.03 9.61 -1.85
CA ALA A 235 -16.59 9.44 -1.65
C ALA A 235 -15.83 9.32 -2.98
N ALA A 236 -16.36 8.58 -3.96
CA ALA A 236 -15.74 8.45 -5.28
C ALA A 236 -15.72 9.79 -6.06
N GLY A 237 -16.80 10.56 -6.01
CA GLY A 237 -16.85 11.91 -6.60
C GLY A 237 -15.81 12.84 -6.01
N VAL A 238 -15.60 12.77 -4.70
CA VAL A 238 -14.57 13.55 -3.97
C VAL A 238 -13.16 13.18 -4.43
N VAL A 239 -12.88 11.91 -4.70
CA VAL A 239 -11.58 11.50 -5.27
C VAL A 239 -11.32 12.18 -6.60
N LEU A 240 -12.27 12.15 -7.53
CA LEU A 240 -12.11 12.82 -8.84
C LEU A 240 -12.00 14.34 -8.71
N TYR A 241 -12.77 14.95 -7.81
CA TYR A 241 -12.66 16.36 -7.50
C TYR A 241 -11.25 16.71 -7.01
N TYR A 242 -10.72 15.94 -6.05
CA TYR A 242 -9.38 16.17 -5.50
C TYR A 242 -8.28 15.98 -6.54
N LEU A 243 -8.42 15.02 -7.45
CA LEU A 243 -7.51 14.86 -8.59
C LEU A 243 -7.53 16.10 -9.50
N GLY A 244 -8.70 16.71 -9.72
CA GLY A 244 -8.83 17.99 -10.44
C GLY A 244 -8.14 19.16 -9.71
N GLU A 245 -8.31 19.27 -8.38
CA GLU A 245 -7.66 20.29 -7.55
C GLU A 245 -6.13 20.14 -7.51
N THR A 246 -5.64 18.94 -7.73
CA THR A 246 -4.20 18.64 -7.84
C THR A 246 -3.65 18.75 -9.27
N GLU A 247 -4.42 19.38 -10.18
CA GLU A 247 -4.08 19.65 -11.61
C GLU A 247 -3.89 18.37 -12.45
N HIS A 248 -4.43 17.23 -12.02
CA HIS A 248 -4.44 16.01 -12.82
C HIS A 248 -5.64 16.03 -13.76
N ARG A 249 -5.44 16.52 -15.01
CA ARG A 249 -6.52 16.74 -15.99
C ARG A 249 -6.75 15.54 -16.91
N ASN A 250 -5.71 14.75 -17.18
CA ASN A 250 -5.78 13.61 -18.08
C ASN A 250 -5.94 12.31 -17.26
N LEU A 251 -7.18 11.89 -17.06
CA LEU A 251 -7.51 10.73 -16.21
C LEU A 251 -8.18 9.59 -16.99
N GLN A 252 -7.98 9.51 -18.31
CA GLN A 252 -8.61 8.51 -19.19
C GLN A 252 -8.31 7.05 -18.79
N HIS A 253 -7.18 6.82 -18.10
CA HIS A 253 -6.80 5.51 -17.60
C HIS A 253 -7.61 5.08 -16.38
N ILE A 254 -8.30 5.99 -15.68
CA ILE A 254 -9.31 5.63 -14.68
C ILE A 254 -10.60 5.30 -15.45
N SER A 255 -10.65 4.13 -16.06
CA SER A 255 -11.66 3.76 -17.05
C SER A 255 -12.89 3.07 -16.47
N SER A 256 -12.87 2.69 -15.21
CA SER A 256 -13.96 1.99 -14.52
C SER A 256 -13.90 2.20 -13.00
N ILE A 257 -15.03 2.00 -12.34
CA ILE A 257 -15.15 1.95 -10.89
C ILE A 257 -15.71 0.60 -10.47
N SER A 258 -15.10 -0.02 -9.46
CA SER A 258 -15.47 -1.35 -9.00
C SER A 258 -15.94 -1.33 -7.54
N ARG A 259 -17.03 -2.06 -7.28
CA ARG A 259 -17.56 -2.24 -5.93
C ARG A 259 -16.72 -3.28 -5.16
N LEU A 260 -16.40 -2.97 -3.91
CA LEU A 260 -15.90 -3.95 -2.94
C LEU A 260 -17.11 -4.56 -2.22
N GLU A 261 -17.34 -5.85 -2.46
CA GLU A 261 -18.46 -6.60 -1.85
C GLU A 261 -17.97 -7.30 -0.58
N GLU A 262 -18.49 -6.90 0.58
CA GLU A 262 -18.16 -7.50 1.87
C GLU A 262 -18.47 -9.01 1.88
N ASP A 263 -19.58 -9.39 1.28
CA ASP A 263 -20.07 -10.75 1.27
C ASP A 263 -19.25 -11.73 0.43
N ARG A 264 -18.39 -11.25 -0.45
CA ARG A 264 -17.56 -12.07 -1.34
C ARG A 264 -16.26 -12.52 -0.69
N TYR A 265 -15.78 -11.81 0.31
CA TYR A 265 -14.47 -12.01 0.90
C TYR A 265 -14.55 -12.42 2.36
N MET A 266 -13.56 -13.21 2.78
CA MET A 266 -13.36 -13.56 4.19
C MET A 266 -13.17 -12.30 5.03
N TRP A 267 -13.81 -12.24 6.17
CA TRP A 267 -13.60 -11.14 7.12
C TRP A 267 -12.29 -11.33 7.87
N LEU A 268 -11.40 -10.36 7.72
CA LEU A 268 -10.17 -10.20 8.49
C LEU A 268 -10.20 -8.81 9.12
N ASP A 269 -10.25 -8.71 10.43
CA ASP A 269 -10.16 -7.41 11.09
C ASP A 269 -8.71 -6.87 11.08
N ARG A 270 -8.54 -5.60 11.47
CA ARG A 270 -7.23 -4.96 11.54
C ARG A 270 -6.24 -5.69 12.44
N PHE A 271 -6.76 -6.27 13.54
CA PHE A 271 -5.94 -6.98 14.50
C PHE A 271 -5.43 -8.30 13.90
N THR A 272 -6.28 -9.02 13.20
CA THR A 272 -5.93 -10.26 12.50
C THR A 272 -4.90 -10.03 11.42
N ILE A 273 -5.04 -9.00 10.57
CA ILE A 273 -4.04 -8.65 9.53
C ILE A 273 -2.67 -8.39 10.18
N ARG A 274 -2.64 -7.66 11.30
CA ARG A 274 -1.41 -7.35 12.04
C ARG A 274 -0.85 -8.56 12.78
N ASN A 275 -1.68 -9.28 13.54
CA ASN A 275 -1.25 -10.36 14.41
C ASN A 275 -0.75 -11.59 13.64
N LEU A 276 -1.29 -11.83 12.43
CA LEU A 276 -0.82 -12.86 11.51
C LEU A 276 0.36 -12.38 10.63
N GLU A 277 0.76 -11.11 10.75
CA GLU A 277 1.85 -10.51 9.96
C GLU A 277 1.68 -10.77 8.45
N LEU A 278 0.46 -10.52 7.95
CA LEU A 278 0.12 -10.87 6.57
C LEU A 278 0.91 -10.06 5.55
N VAL A 279 0.95 -8.74 5.72
CA VAL A 279 1.54 -7.79 4.75
C VAL A 279 2.48 -6.77 5.39
N SER A 280 2.59 -6.76 6.70
CA SER A 280 3.51 -5.89 7.45
C SER A 280 3.81 -6.49 8.81
N THR A 281 4.97 -6.16 9.36
CA THR A 281 5.41 -6.52 10.70
C THR A 281 5.66 -5.26 11.54
N ALA A 282 5.66 -5.42 12.85
CA ALA A 282 6.07 -4.36 13.77
C ALA A 282 7.60 -4.19 13.86
N ASN A 283 8.36 -5.20 13.44
CA ASN A 283 9.82 -5.21 13.45
C ASN A 283 10.36 -4.92 12.04
N ASP A 284 11.33 -4.04 11.92
CA ASP A 284 11.93 -3.64 10.63
C ASP A 284 12.53 -4.83 9.84
N ASN A 285 13.02 -5.87 10.54
CA ASN A 285 13.57 -7.09 9.94
C ASN A 285 12.57 -8.27 9.91
N GLY A 286 11.31 -8.02 10.23
CA GLY A 286 10.27 -9.05 10.24
C GLY A 286 9.92 -9.54 8.83
N VAL A 287 9.59 -10.82 8.71
CA VAL A 287 9.17 -11.44 7.45
C VAL A 287 7.66 -11.70 7.48
N THR A 288 6.95 -11.16 6.52
CA THR A 288 5.49 -11.31 6.38
C THR A 288 5.12 -12.55 5.57
N LEU A 289 3.85 -12.94 5.60
CA LEU A 289 3.32 -13.95 4.67
C LEU A 289 3.52 -13.50 3.21
N PHE A 290 3.27 -12.22 2.91
CA PHE A 290 3.50 -11.66 1.58
C PHE A 290 4.95 -11.86 1.11
N ASN A 291 5.94 -11.58 1.97
CA ASN A 291 7.36 -11.76 1.61
C ASN A 291 7.70 -13.22 1.27
N VAL A 292 7.06 -14.18 1.94
CA VAL A 292 7.28 -15.62 1.70
C VAL A 292 6.61 -16.08 0.41
N LEU A 293 5.43 -15.57 0.10
CA LEU A 293 4.64 -15.97 -1.05
C LEU A 293 4.98 -15.20 -2.33
N ASP A 294 5.54 -13.99 -2.24
CA ASP A 294 5.83 -13.18 -3.43
C ASP A 294 7.05 -13.71 -4.20
N GLN A 295 6.77 -14.57 -5.17
CA GLN A 295 7.69 -14.98 -6.23
C GLN A 295 7.12 -14.64 -7.61
N THR A 296 6.24 -13.65 -7.67
CA THR A 296 5.64 -13.18 -8.92
C THR A 296 6.69 -12.61 -9.86
N ALA A 297 6.51 -12.83 -11.16
CA ALA A 297 7.42 -12.37 -12.19
C ALA A 297 7.27 -10.88 -12.50
N THR A 298 6.09 -10.29 -12.19
CA THR A 298 5.75 -8.89 -12.50
C THR A 298 5.33 -8.10 -11.26
N PRO A 299 5.57 -6.78 -11.22
CA PRO A 299 5.08 -5.93 -10.14
C PRO A 299 3.55 -5.92 -10.01
N MET A 300 2.81 -6.00 -11.13
CA MET A 300 1.34 -6.08 -11.13
C MET A 300 0.84 -7.39 -10.52
N GLY A 301 1.55 -8.52 -10.74
CA GLY A 301 1.29 -9.78 -10.05
C GLY A 301 1.49 -9.65 -8.54
N ALA A 302 2.56 -9.00 -8.09
CA ALA A 302 2.81 -8.75 -6.68
C ALA A 302 1.69 -7.93 -6.02
N ARG A 303 1.20 -6.85 -6.67
CA ARG A 303 0.06 -6.06 -6.20
C ARG A 303 -1.22 -6.89 -6.11
N MET A 304 -1.47 -7.73 -7.09
CA MET A 304 -2.63 -8.64 -7.07
C MET A 304 -2.52 -9.68 -5.95
N LEU A 305 -1.35 -10.26 -5.73
CA LEU A 305 -1.10 -11.19 -4.62
C LEU A 305 -1.34 -10.52 -3.27
N HIS A 306 -0.83 -9.30 -3.08
CA HIS A 306 -1.09 -8.51 -1.87
C HIS A 306 -2.60 -8.35 -1.62
N LYS A 307 -3.37 -8.02 -2.65
CA LYS A 307 -4.82 -7.90 -2.57
C LYS A 307 -5.49 -9.23 -2.24
N TRP A 308 -5.05 -10.34 -2.80
CA TRP A 308 -5.61 -11.66 -2.49
C TRP A 308 -5.33 -12.11 -1.05
N ILE A 309 -4.20 -11.70 -0.47
CA ILE A 309 -3.87 -11.97 0.94
C ILE A 309 -4.81 -11.24 1.90
N ILE A 310 -5.11 -9.97 1.64
CA ILE A 310 -6.00 -9.18 2.53
C ILE A 310 -7.48 -9.41 2.25
N MET A 311 -7.83 -9.99 1.10
CA MET A 311 -9.19 -10.27 0.65
C MET A 311 -9.32 -11.71 0.13
N PRO A 312 -9.15 -12.74 0.98
CA PRO A 312 -9.35 -14.13 0.60
C PRO A 312 -10.82 -14.38 0.23
N LEU A 313 -11.06 -15.27 -0.70
CA LEU A 313 -12.42 -15.61 -1.14
C LEU A 313 -13.15 -16.48 -0.11
N LYS A 314 -14.48 -16.34 -0.04
CA LYS A 314 -15.35 -17.27 0.71
C LYS A 314 -16.34 -18.04 -0.17
N GLU A 315 -16.30 -17.84 -1.48
CA GLU A 315 -17.07 -18.61 -2.43
C GLU A 315 -16.28 -19.82 -2.91
N LEU A 316 -16.88 -21.03 -2.78
CA LEU A 316 -16.17 -22.28 -3.07
C LEU A 316 -15.75 -22.40 -4.54
N LYS A 317 -16.62 -22.04 -5.49
CA LYS A 317 -16.38 -22.22 -6.93
C LYS A 317 -15.16 -21.46 -7.43
N PRO A 318 -15.00 -20.13 -7.19
CA PRO A 318 -13.80 -19.39 -7.61
C PRO A 318 -12.51 -19.91 -6.95
N ILE A 319 -12.59 -20.41 -5.71
CA ILE A 319 -11.42 -21.00 -5.03
C ILE A 319 -11.01 -22.30 -5.74
N GLN A 320 -11.97 -23.18 -6.02
CA GLN A 320 -11.72 -24.44 -6.73
C GLN A 320 -11.17 -24.22 -8.14
N GLU A 321 -11.64 -23.18 -8.84
CA GLU A 321 -11.10 -22.79 -10.16
C GLU A 321 -9.61 -22.42 -10.06
N ARG A 322 -9.23 -21.62 -9.05
CA ARG A 322 -7.81 -21.27 -8.80
C ARG A 322 -6.98 -22.50 -8.45
N LEU A 323 -7.44 -23.32 -7.50
CA LEU A 323 -6.76 -24.56 -7.10
C LEU A 323 -6.61 -25.55 -8.25
N GLY A 324 -7.63 -25.68 -9.10
CA GLY A 324 -7.58 -26.51 -10.31
C GLY A 324 -6.56 -26.02 -11.31
N MET A 325 -6.42 -24.68 -11.45
CA MET A 325 -5.40 -24.12 -12.32
C MET A 325 -3.98 -24.33 -11.76
N VAL A 326 -3.77 -24.12 -10.46
CA VAL A 326 -2.48 -24.39 -9.80
C VAL A 326 -2.12 -25.87 -9.95
N GLU A 327 -3.08 -26.79 -9.74
CA GLU A 327 -2.84 -28.23 -9.94
C GLU A 327 -2.43 -28.57 -11.38
N TYR A 328 -3.10 -27.96 -12.35
CA TYR A 328 -2.76 -28.14 -13.75
C TYR A 328 -1.32 -27.72 -14.05
N LEU A 329 -0.93 -26.53 -13.58
CA LEU A 329 0.42 -26.00 -13.77
C LEU A 329 1.49 -26.82 -13.05
N VAL A 330 1.22 -27.32 -11.83
CA VAL A 330 2.13 -28.21 -11.10
C VAL A 330 2.39 -29.51 -11.86
N LYS A 331 1.38 -30.04 -12.58
CA LYS A 331 1.52 -31.25 -13.39
C LYS A 331 2.24 -31.02 -14.74
N HIS A 332 2.34 -29.75 -15.18
CA HIS A 332 2.91 -29.38 -16.49
C HIS A 332 4.02 -28.33 -16.28
N ASP A 333 5.13 -28.74 -15.67
CA ASP A 333 6.23 -27.83 -15.31
C ASP A 333 6.88 -27.14 -16.53
N GLU A 334 7.00 -27.83 -17.66
CA GLU A 334 7.52 -27.23 -18.90
C GLU A 334 6.67 -26.04 -19.34
N LEU A 335 5.35 -26.20 -19.35
CA LEU A 335 4.41 -25.13 -19.67
C LEU A 335 4.48 -23.97 -18.68
N LEU A 336 4.64 -24.29 -17.39
CA LEU A 336 4.83 -23.29 -16.33
C LEU A 336 6.05 -22.42 -16.60
N GLN A 337 7.19 -23.02 -16.94
CA GLN A 337 8.44 -22.30 -17.24
C GLN A 337 8.30 -21.47 -18.53
N GLU A 338 7.61 -21.99 -19.52
CA GLU A 338 7.36 -21.30 -20.78
C GLU A 338 6.49 -20.04 -20.56
N PHE A 339 5.38 -20.13 -19.81
CA PHE A 339 4.60 -18.95 -19.42
C PHE A 339 5.45 -17.91 -18.69
N LEU A 340 6.27 -18.32 -17.73
CA LEU A 340 7.14 -17.41 -16.98
C LEU A 340 8.14 -16.69 -17.87
N SER A 341 8.69 -17.38 -18.89
CA SER A 341 9.62 -16.78 -19.85
C SER A 341 8.98 -15.63 -20.64
N HIS A 342 7.69 -15.72 -20.92
CA HIS A 342 6.94 -14.68 -21.63
C HIS A 342 6.34 -13.61 -20.69
N ILE A 343 5.94 -13.96 -19.46
CA ILE A 343 5.35 -12.99 -18.52
C ILE A 343 6.39 -12.03 -17.95
N LYS A 344 7.58 -12.51 -17.62
CA LYS A 344 8.64 -11.69 -17.03
C LYS A 344 9.02 -10.46 -17.87
N PRO A 345 9.17 -10.54 -19.21
CA PRO A 345 9.49 -9.37 -20.05
C PRO A 345 8.32 -8.38 -20.21
N ILE A 346 7.08 -8.74 -19.89
CA ILE A 346 5.92 -7.83 -19.94
C ILE A 346 6.14 -6.66 -18.97
N GLY A 347 6.68 -6.93 -17.78
CA GLY A 347 6.94 -5.91 -16.78
C GLY A 347 5.68 -5.32 -16.14
N ASP A 348 5.67 -4.03 -15.88
CA ASP A 348 4.54 -3.33 -15.21
C ASP A 348 3.62 -2.65 -16.23
N LEU A 349 2.79 -3.43 -16.88
CA LEU A 349 1.89 -2.95 -17.94
C LEU A 349 0.79 -2.01 -17.40
N GLU A 350 0.35 -2.20 -16.14
CA GLU A 350 -0.65 -1.31 -15.51
C GLU A 350 -0.12 0.11 -15.38
N ARG A 351 1.08 0.29 -14.81
CA ARG A 351 1.67 1.62 -14.65
C ARG A 351 2.09 2.22 -15.98
N LEU A 352 2.54 1.39 -16.89
CA LEU A 352 2.95 1.83 -18.21
C LEU A 352 1.78 2.45 -19.00
N ILE A 353 0.63 1.78 -19.05
CA ILE A 353 -0.53 2.30 -19.75
C ILE A 353 -1.18 3.49 -19.02
N SER A 354 -1.06 3.57 -17.70
CA SER A 354 -1.51 4.73 -16.93
C SER A 354 -0.69 5.97 -17.24
N LYS A 355 0.64 5.84 -17.42
CA LYS A 355 1.50 6.95 -17.87
C LYS A 355 1.11 7.46 -19.28
N VAL A 356 0.68 6.57 -20.17
CA VAL A 356 0.11 6.96 -21.46
C VAL A 356 -1.16 7.78 -21.26
N GLY A 357 -2.07 7.32 -20.41
CA GLY A 357 -3.30 8.05 -20.08
C GLY A 357 -3.05 9.44 -19.48
N LEU A 358 -2.01 9.57 -18.66
CA LEU A 358 -1.53 10.85 -18.10
C LEU A 358 -0.75 11.71 -19.10
N GLN A 359 -0.46 11.22 -20.30
CA GLN A 359 0.41 11.84 -21.31
C GLN A 359 1.85 12.10 -20.79
N LYS A 360 2.36 11.22 -19.95
CA LYS A 360 3.68 11.29 -19.30
C LYS A 360 4.62 10.14 -19.71
N ALA A 361 4.16 9.22 -20.57
CA ALA A 361 5.01 8.12 -21.04
C ALA A 361 6.16 8.64 -21.92
N GLY A 362 7.37 8.15 -21.66
CA GLY A 362 8.56 8.46 -22.45
C GLY A 362 8.75 7.49 -23.64
N PRO A 363 9.67 7.81 -24.57
CA PRO A 363 9.88 6.98 -25.78
C PRO A 363 10.26 5.53 -25.46
N ARG A 364 11.15 5.28 -24.48
CA ARG A 364 11.53 3.94 -24.07
C ARG A 364 10.37 3.15 -23.45
N GLU A 365 9.44 3.85 -22.80
CA GLU A 365 8.26 3.24 -22.21
C GLU A 365 7.28 2.76 -23.29
N LEU A 366 7.13 3.48 -24.41
CA LEU A 366 6.35 3.01 -25.55
C LEU A 366 7.02 1.80 -26.26
N VAL A 367 8.35 1.76 -26.33
CA VAL A 367 9.07 0.56 -26.81
C VAL A 367 8.84 -0.63 -25.87
N GLN A 368 8.82 -0.40 -24.56
CA GLN A 368 8.49 -1.47 -23.60
C GLN A 368 7.04 -1.94 -23.76
N LEU A 369 6.10 -1.04 -24.01
CA LEU A 369 4.71 -1.39 -24.31
C LEU A 369 4.63 -2.30 -25.55
N ARG A 370 5.33 -1.96 -26.63
CA ARG A 370 5.40 -2.79 -27.85
C ARG A 370 5.91 -4.20 -27.52
N ARG A 371 7.00 -4.29 -26.75
CA ARG A 371 7.56 -5.59 -26.30
C ARG A 371 6.55 -6.39 -25.47
N ALA A 372 5.88 -5.72 -24.52
CA ALA A 372 4.86 -6.34 -23.69
C ALA A 372 3.72 -6.92 -24.53
N LEU A 373 3.21 -6.16 -25.51
CA LEU A 373 2.14 -6.63 -26.41
C LEU A 373 2.56 -7.84 -27.25
N SER A 374 3.85 -7.90 -27.68
CA SER A 374 4.38 -9.08 -28.38
C SER A 374 4.39 -10.32 -27.49
N HIS A 375 4.80 -10.20 -26.23
CA HIS A 375 4.77 -11.32 -25.28
C HIS A 375 3.34 -11.71 -24.87
N ILE A 376 2.38 -10.77 -24.83
CA ILE A 376 0.96 -11.10 -24.61
C ILE A 376 0.41 -11.97 -25.76
N ASP A 377 0.82 -11.71 -27.00
CA ASP A 377 0.47 -12.54 -28.15
C ASP A 377 0.96 -13.99 -27.99
N GLU A 378 2.20 -14.17 -27.54
CA GLU A 378 2.76 -15.50 -27.26
C GLU A 378 2.05 -16.21 -26.08
N VAL A 379 1.78 -15.47 -24.97
CA VAL A 379 0.99 -16.02 -23.85
C VAL A 379 -0.39 -16.47 -24.31
N LYS A 380 -1.04 -15.71 -25.19
CA LYS A 380 -2.33 -16.07 -25.77
C LYS A 380 -2.22 -17.37 -26.59
N LYS A 381 -1.25 -17.47 -27.50
CA LYS A 381 -1.04 -18.67 -28.32
C LYS A 381 -0.75 -19.92 -27.46
N LEU A 382 0.11 -19.77 -26.43
CA LEU A 382 0.38 -20.85 -25.49
C LEU A 382 -0.90 -21.31 -24.76
N ALA A 383 -1.69 -20.36 -24.29
CA ALA A 383 -2.95 -20.68 -23.60
C ALA A 383 -3.97 -21.35 -24.53
N GLU A 384 -4.06 -20.95 -25.81
CA GLU A 384 -4.92 -21.58 -26.83
C GLU A 384 -4.51 -23.02 -27.18
N GLN A 385 -3.23 -23.34 -27.11
CA GLN A 385 -2.72 -24.70 -27.36
C GLN A 385 -3.06 -25.66 -26.23
N THR A 386 -3.43 -25.15 -25.05
CA THR A 386 -3.83 -26.00 -23.93
C THR A 386 -5.30 -26.42 -24.06
N GLN A 387 -5.65 -27.60 -23.53
CA GLN A 387 -7.04 -28.04 -23.41
C GLN A 387 -7.66 -27.61 -22.06
N ASN A 388 -6.99 -26.74 -21.30
CA ASN A 388 -7.46 -26.30 -19.99
C ASN A 388 -8.54 -25.22 -20.14
N PRO A 389 -9.76 -25.41 -19.62
CA PRO A 389 -10.86 -24.45 -19.81
C PRO A 389 -10.55 -23.05 -19.27
N PHE A 390 -9.80 -22.95 -18.17
CA PHE A 390 -9.42 -21.67 -17.59
C PHE A 390 -8.47 -20.90 -18.51
N LEU A 391 -7.44 -21.56 -19.06
CA LEU A 391 -6.48 -20.94 -19.99
C LEU A 391 -7.17 -20.58 -21.32
N MET A 392 -8.09 -21.39 -21.81
CA MET A 392 -8.87 -21.05 -23.00
C MET A 392 -9.74 -19.80 -22.80
N VAL A 393 -10.40 -19.67 -21.64
CA VAL A 393 -11.17 -18.46 -21.31
C VAL A 393 -10.24 -17.25 -21.20
N LEU A 394 -9.10 -17.40 -20.53
CA LEU A 394 -8.09 -16.34 -20.43
C LEU A 394 -7.60 -15.91 -21.82
N ALA A 395 -7.24 -16.86 -22.70
CA ALA A 395 -6.80 -16.58 -24.06
C ALA A 395 -7.87 -15.84 -24.88
N SER A 396 -9.15 -16.21 -24.73
CA SER A 396 -10.26 -15.55 -25.43
C SER A 396 -10.42 -14.07 -25.03
N GLN A 397 -10.02 -13.70 -23.81
CA GLN A 397 -10.11 -12.33 -23.29
C GLN A 397 -8.85 -11.51 -23.56
N LEU A 398 -7.69 -12.15 -23.76
CA LEU A 398 -6.43 -11.46 -24.09
C LEU A 398 -6.50 -10.84 -25.49
N ASN A 399 -6.18 -9.56 -25.57
CA ASN A 399 -6.14 -8.80 -26.82
C ASN A 399 -4.69 -8.33 -27.09
N PRO A 400 -3.96 -8.93 -28.02
CA PRO A 400 -2.59 -8.51 -28.35
C PRO A 400 -2.46 -7.11 -28.94
N CYS A 401 -3.58 -6.43 -29.24
CA CYS A 401 -3.63 -5.08 -29.80
C CYS A 401 -2.71 -4.91 -31.02
N LEU A 402 -2.79 -5.86 -31.97
CA LEU A 402 -1.83 -5.97 -33.09
C LEU A 402 -1.67 -4.68 -33.87
N SER A 403 -2.78 -3.98 -34.17
CA SER A 403 -2.75 -2.75 -34.96
C SER A 403 -1.87 -1.67 -34.30
N ILE A 404 -2.00 -1.44 -33.00
CA ILE A 404 -1.16 -0.46 -32.32
C ILE A 404 0.26 -0.97 -32.08
N LYS A 405 0.44 -2.27 -31.87
CA LYS A 405 1.75 -2.91 -31.75
C LYS A 405 2.57 -2.69 -33.04
N ASP A 406 2.00 -3.02 -34.19
CA ASP A 406 2.64 -2.89 -35.50
C ASP A 406 2.94 -1.42 -35.83
N LYS A 407 2.04 -0.51 -35.42
CA LYS A 407 2.27 0.93 -35.56
C LYS A 407 3.45 1.42 -34.70
N LEU A 408 3.52 1.01 -33.43
CA LEU A 408 4.65 1.32 -32.55
C LEU A 408 5.97 0.76 -33.11
N GLU A 409 5.93 -0.43 -33.73
CA GLU A 409 7.11 -1.03 -34.38
C GLU A 409 7.58 -0.24 -35.60
N LYS A 410 6.63 0.27 -36.40
CA LYS A 410 6.92 1.04 -37.59
C LYS A 410 7.40 2.46 -37.30
N GLU A 411 6.77 3.16 -36.35
CA GLU A 411 6.93 4.59 -36.14
C GLU A 411 8.01 4.98 -35.13
N LEU A 412 8.36 4.07 -34.18
CA LEU A 412 9.40 4.35 -33.20
C LEU A 412 10.75 3.76 -33.59
N GLN A 413 11.80 4.46 -33.25
CA GLN A 413 13.16 3.90 -33.30
C GLN A 413 13.25 2.66 -32.40
N THR A 414 14.16 1.73 -32.76
CA THR A 414 14.36 0.49 -31.99
C THR A 414 14.88 0.74 -30.59
N ASP A 415 15.80 1.69 -30.43
CA ASP A 415 16.37 2.14 -29.15
C ASP A 415 16.38 3.67 -29.07
N PRO A 416 15.22 4.29 -28.78
CA PRO A 416 15.11 5.73 -28.69
C PRO A 416 15.77 6.25 -27.41
N PRO A 417 16.14 7.54 -27.36
CA PRO A 417 16.61 8.16 -26.12
C PRO A 417 15.51 8.16 -25.05
N ALA A 418 15.90 8.27 -23.79
CA ALA A 418 14.96 8.32 -22.67
C ALA A 418 14.07 9.57 -22.69
N LEU A 419 14.60 10.69 -23.16
CA LEU A 419 13.92 11.98 -23.20
C LEU A 419 13.62 12.38 -24.64
N LEU A 420 12.38 12.75 -24.93
CA LEU A 420 11.92 13.20 -26.23
C LEU A 420 12.72 14.38 -26.77
N ILE A 421 13.14 15.31 -25.91
CA ILE A 421 13.91 16.50 -26.25
C ILE A 421 15.28 16.19 -26.88
N LYS A 422 15.80 14.94 -26.70
CA LYS A 422 17.08 14.56 -27.31
C LYS A 422 16.99 14.23 -28.80
N GLY A 423 15.77 14.20 -29.35
CA GLY A 423 15.53 13.85 -30.75
C GLY A 423 15.81 12.38 -31.07
N ASN A 424 15.66 12.01 -32.33
CA ASN A 424 15.87 10.64 -32.85
C ASN A 424 14.95 9.59 -32.21
N VAL A 425 13.67 9.93 -32.05
CA VAL A 425 12.62 9.09 -31.46
C VAL A 425 11.78 8.42 -32.53
N ILE A 426 11.42 9.12 -33.56
CA ILE A 426 10.60 8.62 -34.67
C ILE A 426 11.48 7.91 -35.68
N ALA A 427 11.03 6.79 -36.23
CA ALA A 427 11.76 6.03 -37.27
C ALA A 427 11.87 6.82 -38.60
N ASP A 428 12.84 6.45 -39.41
CA ASP A 428 13.00 7.03 -40.74
C ASP A 428 11.88 6.55 -41.68
N GLY A 429 11.48 7.38 -42.64
CA GLY A 429 10.44 7.07 -43.61
C GLY A 429 9.00 7.31 -43.12
N ILE A 430 8.83 7.95 -41.97
CA ILE A 430 7.50 8.27 -41.39
C ILE A 430 7.01 9.66 -41.83
N ASP A 431 7.92 10.65 -41.91
CA ASP A 431 7.61 12.03 -42.33
C ASP A 431 8.73 12.54 -43.28
N GLU A 432 8.35 12.91 -44.49
CA GLU A 432 9.30 13.31 -45.53
C GLU A 432 10.06 14.59 -45.14
N GLU A 433 9.44 15.51 -44.45
CA GLU A 433 10.09 16.73 -43.99
C GLU A 433 11.09 16.46 -42.87
N LEU A 434 10.76 15.57 -41.92
CA LEU A 434 11.67 15.11 -40.89
C LEU A 434 12.93 14.47 -41.49
N ASP A 435 12.76 13.58 -42.47
CA ASP A 435 13.87 12.89 -43.13
C ASP A 435 14.77 13.86 -43.90
N ARG A 436 14.14 14.85 -44.58
CA ARG A 436 14.89 15.93 -45.26
C ARG A 436 15.71 16.76 -44.28
N LEU A 437 15.10 17.18 -43.17
CA LEU A 437 15.77 17.98 -42.15
C LEU A 437 16.90 17.22 -41.46
N ARG A 438 16.70 15.93 -41.20
CA ARG A 438 17.75 15.04 -40.67
C ARG A 438 18.96 14.95 -41.62
N LYS A 439 18.71 14.80 -42.92
CA LYS A 439 19.79 14.84 -43.94
C LYS A 439 20.59 16.15 -43.91
N ILE A 440 19.94 17.27 -43.73
CA ILE A 440 20.58 18.59 -43.59
C ILE A 440 21.40 18.65 -42.30
N ALA A 441 20.83 18.25 -41.17
CA ALA A 441 21.50 18.30 -39.87
C ALA A 441 22.70 17.32 -39.76
N PHE A 442 22.58 16.10 -40.33
CA PHE A 442 23.67 15.12 -40.36
C PHE A 442 24.69 15.41 -41.43
N GLY A 443 24.28 15.79 -42.66
CA GLY A 443 25.17 16.23 -43.72
C GLY A 443 25.94 17.49 -43.34
N GLY A 444 25.35 18.28 -42.45
CA GLY A 444 25.95 19.45 -41.83
C GLY A 444 27.24 19.17 -41.06
N LYS A 445 27.31 18.06 -40.38
CA LYS A 445 28.55 17.66 -39.66
C LYS A 445 29.67 17.28 -40.61
N GLU A 446 29.35 16.61 -41.70
CA GLU A 446 30.33 16.26 -42.75
C GLU A 446 30.84 17.54 -43.47
N TYR A 447 29.97 18.47 -43.75
CA TYR A 447 30.33 19.75 -44.34
C TYR A 447 31.18 20.62 -43.41
N LEU A 448 30.95 20.64 -42.12
CA LEU A 448 31.83 21.30 -41.14
C LEU A 448 33.24 20.70 -41.13
N VAL A 449 33.35 19.37 -41.29
CA VAL A 449 34.66 18.71 -41.44
C VAL A 449 35.31 19.09 -42.75
N GLU A 450 34.55 19.25 -43.82
CA GLU A 450 35.04 19.72 -45.13
C GLU A 450 35.51 21.16 -45.03
N ILE A 451 34.73 22.08 -44.41
CA ILE A 451 35.15 23.44 -44.13
C ILE A 451 36.45 23.43 -43.31
N GLN A 452 36.51 22.63 -42.24
CA GLN A 452 37.75 22.54 -41.44
C GLN A 452 38.98 22.16 -42.26
N LYS A 453 38.85 21.13 -43.09
CA LYS A 453 39.94 20.66 -43.96
C LYS A 453 40.34 21.73 -44.99
N ARG A 454 39.38 22.35 -45.64
CA ARG A 454 39.57 23.40 -46.64
C ARG A 454 40.28 24.60 -46.03
N GLU A 455 39.75 25.11 -44.89
CA GLU A 455 40.33 26.26 -44.21
C GLU A 455 41.71 25.95 -43.61
N ALA A 456 41.95 24.75 -43.14
CA ALA A 456 43.26 24.29 -42.66
C ALA A 456 44.27 24.23 -43.80
N ALA A 457 43.87 23.80 -44.99
CA ALA A 457 44.73 23.77 -46.20
C ALA A 457 45.00 25.18 -46.71
N ALA A 458 43.99 26.06 -46.79
CA ALA A 458 44.10 27.44 -47.26
C ALA A 458 44.98 28.27 -46.34
N THR A 459 44.88 28.14 -45.05
CA THR A 459 45.64 28.92 -44.06
C THR A 459 46.97 28.29 -43.67
N GLY A 460 47.18 27.02 -43.98
CA GLY A 460 48.37 26.28 -43.52
C GLY A 460 48.44 26.08 -42.00
N ILE A 461 47.27 26.00 -41.34
CA ILE A 461 47.10 25.77 -39.91
C ILE A 461 46.69 24.33 -39.67
N PRO A 462 47.57 23.38 -39.39
CA PRO A 462 47.24 21.94 -39.26
C PRO A 462 46.44 21.64 -37.97
N SER A 463 46.50 22.51 -36.95
CA SER A 463 45.81 22.36 -35.69
C SER A 463 44.41 23.01 -35.65
N LEU A 464 43.91 23.49 -36.81
CA LEU A 464 42.62 24.14 -36.91
C LEU A 464 41.51 23.17 -36.50
N LYS A 465 40.62 23.60 -35.60
CA LYS A 465 39.47 22.81 -35.16
C LYS A 465 38.19 23.64 -35.25
N ILE A 466 37.10 23.03 -35.72
CA ILE A 466 35.79 23.60 -35.58
C ILE A 466 35.17 22.99 -34.29
N SER A 467 34.63 23.82 -33.43
CA SER A 467 33.94 23.44 -32.22
C SER A 467 32.72 24.32 -32.01
N PHE A 468 31.81 23.88 -31.14
CA PHE A 468 30.58 24.60 -30.83
C PHE A 468 30.58 25.11 -29.41
N ASN A 469 29.99 26.29 -29.19
CA ASN A 469 29.78 26.89 -27.88
C ASN A 469 28.42 27.55 -27.85
N ASN A 470 27.61 27.30 -26.79
CA ASN A 470 26.26 27.84 -26.65
C ASN A 470 26.13 29.36 -26.68
N VAL A 471 27.23 30.09 -26.45
CA VAL A 471 27.26 31.57 -26.45
C VAL A 471 27.60 32.15 -27.85
N PHE A 472 28.49 31.50 -28.62
CA PHE A 472 29.06 32.04 -29.86
C PHE A 472 28.74 31.17 -31.07
N GLY A 473 28.12 30.02 -30.90
CA GLY A 473 27.83 29.02 -31.95
C GLY A 473 29.07 28.25 -32.41
N TYR A 474 29.10 27.89 -33.70
CA TYR A 474 30.27 27.24 -34.31
C TYR A 474 31.40 28.24 -34.49
N TYR A 475 32.63 27.83 -34.16
CA TYR A 475 33.82 28.65 -34.26
C TYR A 475 35.02 27.82 -34.70
N LEU A 476 35.97 28.49 -35.32
CA LEU A 476 37.29 28.00 -35.67
C LEU A 476 38.23 28.34 -34.51
N GLU A 477 38.91 27.34 -33.94
CA GLU A 477 39.87 27.52 -32.85
C GLU A 477 41.29 27.44 -33.42
N VAL A 478 42.07 28.53 -33.22
CA VAL A 478 43.46 28.66 -33.68
C VAL A 478 44.35 28.85 -32.48
N THR A 479 45.38 28.02 -32.35
CA THR A 479 46.40 28.16 -31.29
C THR A 479 47.26 29.42 -31.52
N HIS A 480 47.73 30.07 -30.46
CA HIS A 480 48.55 31.28 -30.57
C HIS A 480 49.80 31.14 -31.45
N THR A 481 50.35 29.93 -31.63
CA THR A 481 51.46 29.60 -32.54
C THR A 481 51.17 29.85 -34.01
N HIS A 482 49.89 29.92 -34.39
CA HIS A 482 49.46 30.14 -35.77
C HIS A 482 48.61 31.38 -35.98
N LYS A 483 48.61 32.30 -35.02
CA LYS A 483 47.82 33.52 -35.08
C LYS A 483 48.08 34.40 -36.30
N ASP A 484 49.35 34.49 -36.72
CA ASP A 484 49.79 35.32 -37.87
C ASP A 484 49.33 34.78 -39.24
N LYS A 485 48.79 33.54 -39.26
CA LYS A 485 48.27 32.89 -40.43
C LYS A 485 46.77 33.06 -40.64
N VAL A 486 46.12 33.76 -39.71
CA VAL A 486 44.66 33.95 -39.73
C VAL A 486 44.31 35.01 -40.76
N PRO A 487 43.39 34.71 -41.73
CA PRO A 487 42.92 35.67 -42.72
C PRO A 487 42.19 36.84 -42.06
N GLU A 488 42.33 38.06 -42.65
CA GLU A 488 41.63 39.29 -42.20
C GLU A 488 40.08 39.12 -42.29
N SER A 489 39.61 38.23 -43.16
CA SER A 489 38.18 37.95 -43.31
C SER A 489 37.55 37.20 -42.13
N TRP A 490 38.34 36.63 -41.25
CA TRP A 490 37.84 35.92 -40.06
C TRP A 490 37.58 36.90 -38.94
N ILE A 491 36.39 36.83 -38.34
CA ILE A 491 35.96 37.70 -37.23
C ILE A 491 36.34 37.03 -35.91
N ARG A 492 37.27 37.69 -35.14
CA ARG A 492 37.64 37.21 -33.82
C ARG A 492 36.51 37.44 -32.83
N LYS A 493 36.10 36.39 -32.08
CA LYS A 493 35.03 36.43 -31.07
C LYS A 493 35.56 36.30 -29.65
N GLN A 494 36.61 35.52 -29.42
CA GLN A 494 37.12 35.28 -28.06
C GLN A 494 38.60 34.96 -28.12
N THR A 495 39.33 35.52 -27.12
CA THR A 495 40.73 35.20 -26.89
C THR A 495 40.80 34.34 -25.60
N LEU A 496 41.43 33.19 -25.68
CA LEU A 496 41.70 32.28 -24.59
C LEU A 496 43.19 32.31 -24.25
N VAL A 497 43.58 31.66 -23.12
CA VAL A 497 44.99 31.61 -22.67
C VAL A 497 45.90 30.98 -23.72
N ASN A 498 45.46 29.97 -24.49
CA ASN A 498 46.30 29.21 -25.45
C ASN A 498 45.77 29.24 -26.89
N ALA A 499 44.65 29.89 -27.18
CA ALA A 499 44.00 29.90 -28.50
C ALA A 499 43.13 31.15 -28.70
N GLU A 500 42.81 31.45 -29.92
CA GLU A 500 41.78 32.42 -30.31
C GLU A 500 40.67 31.78 -31.08
N ARG A 501 39.45 32.27 -30.95
CA ARG A 501 38.24 31.75 -31.60
C ARG A 501 37.72 32.72 -32.64
N TYR A 502 37.48 32.22 -33.83
CA TYR A 502 37.07 33.00 -34.98
C TYR A 502 35.78 32.47 -35.59
N ILE A 503 35.03 33.33 -36.29
CA ILE A 503 33.88 32.95 -37.11
C ILE A 503 34.09 33.43 -38.51
N THR A 504 33.64 32.65 -39.50
CA THR A 504 33.53 33.08 -40.91
C THR A 504 32.08 33.35 -41.26
N PRO A 505 31.76 34.20 -42.22
CA PRO A 505 30.38 34.42 -42.72
C PRO A 505 29.72 33.10 -43.15
N GLU A 506 30.43 32.25 -43.87
CA GLU A 506 29.98 30.93 -44.30
C GLU A 506 29.65 30.01 -43.14
N LEU A 507 30.51 30.00 -42.11
CA LEU A 507 30.25 29.17 -40.92
C LEU A 507 29.01 29.64 -40.17
N LYS A 508 28.76 30.95 -40.13
CA LYS A 508 27.59 31.51 -39.48
C LYS A 508 26.28 31.22 -40.23
N GLU A 509 26.27 31.36 -41.56
CA GLU A 509 25.13 31.04 -42.40
C GLU A 509 24.76 29.55 -42.28
N TYR A 510 25.76 28.71 -42.26
CA TYR A 510 25.58 27.27 -42.07
C TYR A 510 25.08 26.87 -40.69
N GLU A 511 25.57 27.57 -39.67
CA GLU A 511 25.06 27.43 -38.29
C GLU A 511 23.57 27.75 -38.20
N GLU A 512 23.13 28.85 -38.81
CA GLU A 512 21.71 29.24 -38.85
C GLU A 512 20.85 28.16 -39.54
N GLN A 513 21.36 27.52 -40.59
CA GLN A 513 20.68 26.38 -41.25
C GLN A 513 20.61 25.15 -40.40
N ILE A 514 21.69 24.75 -39.69
CA ILE A 514 21.71 23.57 -38.82
C ILE A 514 20.81 23.76 -37.59
N LEU A 515 20.96 24.89 -36.90
CA LEU A 515 20.14 25.19 -35.71
C LEU A 515 18.66 25.30 -36.06
N GLY A 516 18.35 25.94 -37.19
CA GLY A 516 16.97 26.00 -37.68
C GLY A 516 16.40 24.62 -38.08
N ALA A 517 17.25 23.70 -38.58
CA ALA A 517 16.85 22.33 -38.86
C ALA A 517 16.64 21.51 -37.55
N GLU A 518 17.54 21.62 -36.56
CA GLU A 518 17.42 20.92 -35.29
C GLU A 518 16.16 21.33 -34.50
N GLU A 519 15.85 22.65 -34.44
CA GLU A 519 14.61 23.14 -33.80
C GLU A 519 13.35 22.60 -34.49
N LYS A 520 13.35 22.57 -35.85
CA LYS A 520 12.23 22.01 -36.64
C LYS A 520 12.10 20.49 -36.45
N ILE A 521 13.22 19.75 -36.48
CA ILE A 521 13.24 18.30 -36.19
C ILE A 521 12.58 18.04 -34.85
N GLN A 522 13.01 18.77 -33.82
CA GLN A 522 12.43 18.59 -32.46
C GLN A 522 10.93 18.89 -32.44
N ALA A 523 10.47 19.96 -33.09
CA ALA A 523 9.04 20.30 -33.13
C ALA A 523 8.21 19.23 -33.86
N ILE A 524 8.72 18.69 -34.99
CA ILE A 524 8.05 17.61 -35.73
C ILE A 524 8.01 16.31 -34.91
N GLU A 525 9.12 15.92 -34.28
CA GLU A 525 9.16 14.73 -33.47
C GLU A 525 8.23 14.83 -32.25
N ILE A 526 8.14 15.98 -31.57
CA ILE A 526 7.20 16.21 -30.47
C ILE A 526 5.75 16.04 -30.97
N ARG A 527 5.42 16.62 -32.15
CA ARG A 527 4.08 16.49 -32.74
C ARG A 527 3.75 15.04 -33.08
N LEU A 528 4.60 14.34 -33.81
CA LEU A 528 4.39 12.94 -34.22
C LEU A 528 4.31 12.00 -33.02
N TYR A 529 5.17 12.21 -32.04
CA TYR A 529 5.14 11.45 -30.80
C TYR A 529 3.84 11.67 -30.01
N GLY A 530 3.36 12.91 -29.93
CA GLY A 530 2.08 13.25 -29.32
C GLY A 530 0.89 12.58 -30.02
N GLU A 531 0.88 12.57 -31.35
CA GLU A 531 -0.12 11.90 -32.18
C GLU A 531 -0.10 10.37 -31.93
N LEU A 532 1.09 9.78 -31.88
CA LEU A 532 1.27 8.36 -31.57
C LEU A 532 0.78 8.02 -30.16
N MET A 533 1.13 8.83 -29.16
CA MET A 533 0.66 8.66 -27.80
C MET A 533 -0.86 8.76 -27.68
N TYR A 534 -1.48 9.69 -28.38
CA TYR A 534 -2.93 9.80 -28.44
C TYR A 534 -3.59 8.54 -29.02
N GLN A 535 -2.98 7.94 -30.05
CA GLN A 535 -3.50 6.68 -30.63
C GLN A 535 -3.33 5.50 -29.69
N VAL A 536 -2.20 5.41 -28.97
CA VAL A 536 -2.02 4.37 -27.93
C VAL A 536 -3.07 4.53 -26.84
N ALA A 537 -3.43 5.76 -26.47
CA ALA A 537 -4.45 6.02 -25.45
C ALA A 537 -5.83 5.45 -25.80
N GLN A 538 -6.16 5.24 -27.09
CA GLN A 538 -7.41 4.58 -27.50
C GLN A 538 -7.45 3.10 -27.09
N TYR A 539 -6.30 2.49 -26.79
CA TYR A 539 -6.16 1.10 -26.39
C TYR A 539 -6.02 0.92 -24.85
N ILE A 540 -6.25 1.96 -24.04
CA ILE A 540 -6.13 1.89 -22.58
C ILE A 540 -6.96 0.72 -22.02
N LYS A 541 -8.25 0.65 -22.33
CA LYS A 541 -9.15 -0.40 -21.79
C LYS A 541 -8.70 -1.83 -22.12
N PRO A 542 -8.46 -2.21 -23.39
CA PRO A 542 -7.98 -3.56 -23.69
C PRO A 542 -6.60 -3.86 -23.06
N ILE A 543 -5.70 -2.90 -22.98
CA ILE A 543 -4.39 -3.10 -22.36
C ILE A 543 -4.50 -3.25 -20.83
N GLN A 544 -5.39 -2.51 -20.17
CA GLN A 544 -5.69 -2.70 -18.74
C GLN A 544 -6.30 -4.08 -18.47
N LEU A 545 -7.19 -4.56 -19.33
CA LEU A 545 -7.72 -5.93 -19.22
C LEU A 545 -6.58 -6.96 -19.36
N ASN A 546 -5.69 -6.79 -20.34
CA ASN A 546 -4.52 -7.64 -20.47
C ASN A 546 -3.66 -7.64 -19.20
N ALA A 547 -3.38 -6.47 -18.65
CA ALA A 547 -2.59 -6.33 -17.42
C ALA A 547 -3.22 -7.09 -16.24
N TYR A 548 -4.55 -6.96 -16.06
CA TYR A 548 -5.30 -7.70 -15.06
C TYR A 548 -5.23 -9.23 -15.26
N LEU A 549 -5.42 -9.71 -16.50
CA LEU A 549 -5.38 -11.14 -16.82
C LEU A 549 -3.98 -11.73 -16.64
N ILE A 550 -2.94 -11.00 -17.06
CA ILE A 550 -1.54 -11.40 -16.88
C ILE A 550 -1.18 -11.40 -15.39
N ALA A 551 -1.58 -10.38 -14.61
CA ALA A 551 -1.34 -10.35 -13.17
C ALA A 551 -2.00 -11.55 -12.47
N LYS A 552 -3.24 -11.92 -12.86
CA LYS A 552 -3.94 -13.09 -12.34
C LYS A 552 -3.22 -14.38 -12.69
N LEU A 553 -2.74 -14.52 -13.92
CA LEU A 553 -1.96 -15.69 -14.35
C LEU A 553 -0.62 -15.76 -13.61
N ASP A 554 0.07 -14.64 -13.45
CA ASP A 554 1.34 -14.55 -12.73
C ASP A 554 1.22 -15.02 -11.27
N VAL A 555 0.16 -14.63 -10.55
CA VAL A 555 -0.09 -15.13 -9.18
C VAL A 555 -0.33 -16.65 -9.17
N LEU A 556 -1.07 -17.21 -10.13
CA LEU A 556 -1.32 -18.65 -10.19
C LEU A 556 -0.05 -19.43 -10.55
N LEU A 557 0.80 -18.92 -11.43
CA LEU A 557 2.13 -19.47 -11.72
C LEU A 557 3.04 -19.42 -10.48
N CYS A 558 3.02 -18.31 -9.76
CA CYS A 558 3.73 -18.15 -8.49
C CYS A 558 3.30 -19.20 -7.47
N PHE A 559 1.99 -19.45 -7.32
CA PHE A 559 1.48 -20.50 -6.42
C PHE A 559 1.91 -21.90 -6.85
N ALA A 560 1.95 -22.18 -8.16
CA ALA A 560 2.43 -23.46 -8.68
C ALA A 560 3.94 -23.64 -8.42
N GLN A 561 4.76 -22.61 -8.64
CA GLN A 561 6.19 -22.65 -8.30
C GLN A 561 6.43 -22.90 -6.81
N LEU A 562 5.68 -22.18 -5.93
CA LEU A 562 5.77 -22.37 -4.50
C LEU A 562 5.37 -23.78 -4.09
N ALA A 563 4.33 -24.36 -4.72
CA ALA A 563 3.86 -25.71 -4.44
C ALA A 563 4.95 -26.74 -4.75
N VAL A 564 5.58 -26.65 -5.91
CA VAL A 564 6.68 -27.55 -6.31
C VAL A 564 7.90 -27.37 -5.39
N LYS A 565 8.36 -26.14 -5.20
CA LYS A 565 9.57 -25.81 -4.45
C LYS A 565 9.49 -26.16 -2.97
N ASN A 566 8.30 -26.01 -2.36
CA ASN A 566 8.11 -26.14 -0.92
C ASN A 566 7.33 -27.39 -0.53
N HIS A 567 7.02 -28.27 -1.51
CA HIS A 567 6.20 -29.47 -1.29
C HIS A 567 4.88 -29.16 -0.61
N TYR A 568 4.16 -28.12 -1.11
CA TYR A 568 2.83 -27.79 -0.64
C TYR A 568 1.80 -28.69 -1.33
N VAL A 569 0.73 -29.02 -0.61
CA VAL A 569 -0.31 -29.93 -1.09
C VAL A 569 -1.58 -29.16 -1.44
N LYS A 570 -2.36 -29.73 -2.39
CA LYS A 570 -3.66 -29.21 -2.74
C LYS A 570 -4.64 -29.40 -1.59
N PRO A 571 -5.24 -28.33 -1.03
CA PRO A 571 -6.28 -28.46 -0.02
C PRO A 571 -7.60 -28.90 -0.64
N THR A 572 -8.41 -29.66 0.09
CA THR A 572 -9.79 -29.98 -0.23
C THR A 572 -10.72 -29.03 0.51
N LEU A 573 -11.51 -28.25 -0.24
CA LEU A 573 -12.50 -27.33 0.33
C LEU A 573 -13.92 -27.80 0.00
N ASN A 574 -14.81 -27.67 0.99
CA ASN A 574 -16.21 -28.08 0.91
C ASN A 574 -17.12 -27.09 1.65
N ASN A 575 -18.41 -27.41 1.77
CA ASN A 575 -19.38 -26.60 2.52
C ASN A 575 -19.67 -27.13 3.94
N ASN A 576 -18.96 -28.18 4.38
CA ASN A 576 -19.06 -28.68 5.76
C ASN A 576 -18.55 -27.65 6.75
N LYS A 577 -18.58 -27.98 8.03
CA LYS A 577 -18.08 -27.14 9.12
C LYS A 577 -16.83 -27.74 9.79
N GLU A 578 -16.28 -28.80 9.26
CA GLU A 578 -15.08 -29.46 9.74
C GLU A 578 -13.82 -28.71 9.29
N LEU A 579 -12.78 -28.82 10.08
CA LEU A 579 -11.42 -28.39 9.78
C LEU A 579 -10.47 -29.51 10.18
N ASP A 580 -9.89 -30.20 9.22
CA ASP A 580 -8.91 -31.26 9.42
C ASP A 580 -7.59 -30.90 8.69
N ILE A 581 -6.55 -30.60 9.46
CA ILE A 581 -5.20 -30.32 8.99
C ILE A 581 -4.29 -31.41 9.52
N LYS A 582 -3.65 -32.17 8.64
CA LYS A 582 -2.65 -33.20 8.97
C LYS A 582 -1.27 -32.74 8.56
N GLY A 583 -0.32 -32.83 9.48
CA GLY A 583 1.08 -32.49 9.23
C GLY A 583 1.27 -31.04 8.82
N GLY A 584 0.50 -30.11 9.41
CA GLY A 584 0.60 -28.68 9.13
C GLY A 584 1.95 -28.09 9.50
N ARG A 585 2.45 -27.13 8.70
CA ARG A 585 3.71 -26.36 8.91
C ARG A 585 3.41 -24.87 8.83
N HIS A 586 4.18 -24.08 9.56
CA HIS A 586 4.04 -22.62 9.53
C HIS A 586 4.82 -22.02 8.35
N PRO A 587 4.17 -21.43 7.33
CA PRO A 587 4.81 -21.04 6.09
C PRO A 587 5.97 -20.04 6.27
N VAL A 588 5.85 -19.12 7.22
CA VAL A 588 6.88 -18.10 7.48
C VAL A 588 8.02 -18.66 8.33
N ILE A 589 7.71 -19.33 9.44
CA ILE A 589 8.76 -19.88 10.34
C ILE A 589 9.59 -20.95 9.62
N GLU A 590 8.94 -21.82 8.83
CA GLU A 590 9.64 -22.85 8.07
C GLU A 590 10.75 -22.27 7.17
N LYS A 591 10.50 -21.10 6.59
CA LYS A 591 11.46 -20.39 5.72
C LYS A 591 12.60 -19.68 6.46
N GLN A 592 12.42 -19.43 7.75
CA GLN A 592 13.42 -18.77 8.59
C GLN A 592 14.29 -19.76 9.38
N LEU A 593 13.94 -21.06 9.33
CA LEU A 593 14.75 -22.07 10.02
C LEU A 593 16.15 -22.19 9.37
N PRO A 594 17.19 -22.39 10.20
CA PRO A 594 18.54 -22.68 9.70
C PRO A 594 18.56 -23.89 8.78
N ILE A 595 19.50 -23.93 7.84
CA ILE A 595 19.69 -25.06 6.92
C ILE A 595 19.89 -26.34 7.73
N GLY A 596 19.10 -27.38 7.42
CA GLY A 596 19.15 -28.68 8.11
C GLY A 596 18.22 -28.80 9.32
N GLN A 597 17.47 -27.76 9.69
CA GLN A 597 16.41 -27.89 10.67
C GLN A 597 15.05 -27.97 9.98
N GLU A 598 14.29 -29.01 10.33
CA GLU A 598 12.93 -29.19 9.83
C GLU A 598 11.92 -28.60 10.81
N TYR A 599 10.81 -28.08 10.26
CA TYR A 599 9.68 -27.65 11.07
C TYR A 599 8.91 -28.86 11.62
N ILE A 600 8.62 -28.86 12.92
CA ILE A 600 7.84 -29.93 13.54
C ILE A 600 6.38 -29.79 13.18
N THR A 601 5.88 -30.73 12.41
CA THR A 601 4.51 -30.74 11.87
C THR A 601 3.48 -31.01 12.94
N ASN A 602 2.31 -30.35 12.86
CA ASN A 602 1.24 -30.52 13.82
C ASN A 602 -0.09 -30.79 13.11
N ASP A 603 -0.93 -31.64 13.76
CA ASP A 603 -2.27 -31.94 13.30
C ASP A 603 -3.27 -31.11 14.10
N VAL A 604 -4.30 -30.61 13.43
CA VAL A 604 -5.37 -29.82 14.06
C VAL A 604 -6.70 -30.26 13.46
N PHE A 605 -7.58 -30.77 14.32
CA PHE A 605 -8.96 -31.09 13.97
C PHE A 605 -9.92 -30.23 14.77
N LEU A 606 -10.91 -29.63 14.13
CA LEU A 606 -11.99 -28.86 14.75
C LEU A 606 -13.29 -29.10 14.01
N ASP A 607 -14.38 -29.23 14.73
CA ASP A 607 -15.74 -29.25 14.19
C ASP A 607 -16.70 -28.46 15.10
N ASN A 608 -17.98 -28.38 14.73
CA ASN A 608 -18.97 -27.66 15.53
C ASN A 608 -19.69 -28.58 16.55
N ASP A 609 -19.46 -29.89 16.51
CA ASP A 609 -20.27 -30.88 17.20
C ASP A 609 -19.50 -31.69 18.25
N THR A 610 -18.24 -32.03 17.99
CA THR A 610 -17.44 -32.91 18.89
C THR A 610 -16.21 -32.20 19.45
N GLN A 611 -15.53 -31.36 18.69
CA GLN A 611 -14.29 -30.68 19.07
C GLN A 611 -14.30 -29.23 18.56
N GLN A 612 -15.18 -28.42 19.16
CA GLN A 612 -15.36 -27.01 18.78
C GLN A 612 -14.20 -26.13 19.26
N ILE A 613 -13.75 -26.37 20.50
CA ILE A 613 -12.72 -25.58 21.15
C ILE A 613 -11.59 -26.52 21.59
N ILE A 614 -10.37 -26.16 21.21
CA ILE A 614 -9.15 -26.79 21.71
C ILE A 614 -8.47 -25.82 22.67
N ILE A 615 -8.36 -26.25 23.95
CA ILE A 615 -7.55 -25.55 24.93
C ILE A 615 -6.12 -26.09 24.82
N ILE A 616 -5.16 -25.21 24.53
CA ILE A 616 -3.76 -25.59 24.35
C ILE A 616 -2.94 -25.06 25.52
N THR A 617 -2.48 -26.00 26.36
CA THR A 617 -1.56 -25.68 27.47
C THR A 617 -0.11 -26.00 27.12
N GLY A 618 0.80 -25.55 27.95
CA GLY A 618 2.25 -25.81 27.81
C GLY A 618 3.09 -24.56 28.10
N PRO A 619 4.41 -24.72 28.23
CA PRO A 619 5.31 -23.66 28.61
C PRO A 619 5.40 -22.55 27.55
N ASN A 620 5.86 -21.37 27.97
CA ASN A 620 6.23 -20.33 27.03
C ASN A 620 7.40 -20.82 26.15
N MET A 621 7.50 -20.34 24.92
CA MET A 621 8.45 -20.80 23.89
C MET A 621 8.22 -22.24 23.35
N SER A 622 7.20 -22.96 23.81
CA SER A 622 6.88 -24.29 23.27
C SER A 622 6.33 -24.28 21.83
N GLY A 623 5.85 -23.14 21.35
CA GLY A 623 5.29 -22.97 20.00
C GLY A 623 3.75 -22.91 19.94
N LYS A 624 3.06 -22.69 21.06
CA LYS A 624 1.58 -22.53 21.09
C LYS A 624 1.10 -21.50 20.07
N SER A 625 1.59 -20.28 20.16
CA SER A 625 1.23 -19.19 19.25
C SER A 625 1.57 -19.48 17.77
N ALA A 626 2.66 -20.24 17.52
CA ALA A 626 3.03 -20.68 16.17
C ALA A 626 1.99 -21.65 15.58
N ILE A 627 1.45 -22.58 16.38
CA ILE A 627 0.40 -23.52 15.96
C ILE A 627 -0.91 -22.78 15.65
N LEU A 628 -1.30 -21.80 16.47
CA LEU A 628 -2.46 -20.97 16.22
C LEU A 628 -2.32 -20.25 14.88
N ARG A 629 -1.24 -19.48 14.69
CA ARG A 629 -0.97 -18.73 13.45
C ARG A 629 -0.85 -19.66 12.23
N GLN A 630 -0.17 -20.81 12.36
CA GLN A 630 -0.08 -21.84 11.32
C GLN A 630 -1.47 -22.23 10.79
N THR A 631 -2.41 -22.53 11.68
CA THR A 631 -3.76 -22.94 11.32
C THR A 631 -4.48 -21.86 10.52
N ALA A 632 -4.44 -20.61 10.96
CA ALA A 632 -5.05 -19.49 10.24
C ALA A 632 -4.38 -19.24 8.87
N LEU A 633 -3.05 -19.28 8.80
CA LEU A 633 -2.31 -19.04 7.56
C LEU A 633 -2.58 -20.13 6.52
N ILE A 634 -2.69 -21.41 6.92
CA ILE A 634 -3.06 -22.52 6.03
C ILE A 634 -4.45 -22.30 5.44
N ILE A 635 -5.44 -21.93 6.25
CA ILE A 635 -6.81 -21.65 5.78
C ILE A 635 -6.81 -20.45 4.83
N LEU A 636 -6.14 -19.38 5.20
CA LEU A 636 -6.04 -18.18 4.39
C LEU A 636 -5.41 -18.47 3.02
N MET A 637 -4.28 -19.20 2.99
CA MET A 637 -3.65 -19.64 1.75
C MET A 637 -4.59 -20.49 0.88
N ALA A 638 -5.28 -21.45 1.49
CA ALA A 638 -6.23 -22.30 0.79
C ALA A 638 -7.38 -21.49 0.16
N GLN A 639 -7.94 -20.51 0.89
CA GLN A 639 -9.05 -19.68 0.38
C GLN A 639 -8.60 -18.59 -0.60
N MET A 640 -7.31 -18.32 -0.71
CA MET A 640 -6.74 -17.57 -1.84
C MET A 640 -6.64 -18.42 -3.12
N GLY A 641 -6.72 -19.74 -3.02
CA GLY A 641 -6.47 -20.68 -4.11
C GLY A 641 -5.01 -21.14 -4.23
N CYS A 642 -4.24 -21.00 -3.15
CA CYS A 642 -2.87 -21.48 -3.04
C CYS A 642 -2.82 -22.89 -2.46
N PHE A 643 -1.84 -23.72 -2.87
CA PHE A 643 -1.50 -24.95 -2.14
C PHE A 643 -0.88 -24.61 -0.79
N VAL A 644 -0.95 -25.54 0.17
CA VAL A 644 -0.71 -25.26 1.57
C VAL A 644 0.41 -26.14 2.17
N PRO A 645 1.14 -25.61 3.16
CA PRO A 645 2.22 -26.32 3.82
C PRO A 645 1.67 -27.37 4.83
N ALA A 646 1.24 -28.50 4.32
CA ALA A 646 0.70 -29.59 5.12
C ALA A 646 0.94 -30.95 4.42
N LYS A 647 0.54 -32.06 5.07
CA LYS A 647 0.45 -33.39 4.43
C LYS A 647 -0.90 -33.60 3.77
N ASP A 648 -1.96 -33.19 4.44
CA ASP A 648 -3.32 -33.24 3.94
C ASP A 648 -4.16 -32.17 4.63
N VAL A 649 -5.10 -31.56 3.90
CA VAL A 649 -5.99 -30.53 4.43
C VAL A 649 -7.38 -30.67 3.82
N ASN A 650 -8.38 -30.83 4.68
CA ASN A 650 -9.79 -30.85 4.29
C ASN A 650 -10.60 -29.97 5.24
N PHE A 651 -11.30 -28.96 4.71
CA PHE A 651 -12.11 -28.09 5.56
C PHE A 651 -13.26 -27.42 4.83
N GLY A 652 -14.28 -27.06 5.61
CA GLY A 652 -15.39 -26.21 5.16
C GLY A 652 -14.99 -24.76 5.11
N ILE A 653 -15.54 -24.00 4.17
CA ILE A 653 -15.29 -22.57 3.99
C ILE A 653 -15.41 -21.82 5.33
N VAL A 654 -14.36 -21.06 5.66
CA VAL A 654 -14.29 -20.14 6.81
C VAL A 654 -14.66 -18.75 6.33
N ASP A 655 -15.62 -18.12 7.00
CA ASP A 655 -16.10 -16.78 6.61
C ASP A 655 -15.37 -15.64 7.33
N LYS A 656 -14.84 -15.90 8.53
CA LYS A 656 -14.14 -14.95 9.38
C LYS A 656 -12.98 -15.59 10.10
N ILE A 657 -11.84 -14.90 10.16
CA ILE A 657 -10.73 -15.29 11.03
C ILE A 657 -10.50 -14.14 12.02
N PHE A 658 -10.52 -14.46 13.30
CA PHE A 658 -10.22 -13.54 14.38
C PHE A 658 -9.00 -14.01 15.15
N THR A 659 -8.13 -13.06 15.49
CA THR A 659 -6.94 -13.37 16.27
C THR A 659 -6.76 -12.39 17.42
N ARG A 660 -6.54 -12.94 18.59
CA ARG A 660 -5.98 -12.23 19.73
C ARG A 660 -4.67 -12.94 20.11
N VAL A 661 -3.56 -12.51 19.54
CA VAL A 661 -2.24 -13.15 19.67
C VAL A 661 -1.20 -12.08 19.98
N GLY A 662 -0.49 -12.23 21.10
CA GLY A 662 0.60 -11.34 21.51
C GLY A 662 0.16 -10.09 22.26
N ALA A 663 1.03 -9.52 23.09
CA ALA A 663 0.83 -8.22 23.73
C ALA A 663 1.31 -7.13 22.76
N SER A 664 0.41 -6.27 22.32
CA SER A 664 0.79 -5.04 21.58
C SER A 664 0.71 -3.86 22.53
N ASP A 665 1.87 -3.34 22.94
CA ASP A 665 1.94 -2.08 23.65
C ASP A 665 1.63 -0.94 22.67
N ASN A 666 0.49 -0.31 22.84
CA ASN A 666 0.13 0.88 22.09
C ASN A 666 0.44 2.11 22.95
N LEU A 667 1.73 2.41 23.11
CA LEU A 667 2.22 3.55 23.93
C LEU A 667 1.66 4.90 23.47
N SER A 668 1.22 5.00 22.21
CA SER A 668 0.75 6.26 21.62
C SER A 668 -0.69 6.63 22.03
N SER A 669 -1.53 5.67 22.43
CA SER A 669 -2.93 5.94 22.81
C SER A 669 -3.14 6.13 24.31
N GLY A 670 -2.13 5.87 25.15
CA GLY A 670 -2.26 5.94 26.62
C GLY A 670 -3.21 4.89 27.21
N GLU A 671 -3.69 3.93 26.40
CA GLU A 671 -4.55 2.84 26.88
C GLU A 671 -3.71 1.75 27.57
N SER A 672 -4.26 1.20 28.64
CA SER A 672 -3.67 0.03 29.29
C SER A 672 -3.66 -1.17 28.31
N THR A 673 -2.58 -1.97 28.31
CA THR A 673 -2.47 -3.20 27.53
C THR A 673 -3.65 -4.16 27.75
N PHE A 674 -4.18 -4.18 28.96
CA PHE A 674 -5.38 -4.94 29.30
C PHE A 674 -6.66 -4.37 28.64
N MET A 675 -6.81 -3.05 28.56
CA MET A 675 -7.97 -2.43 27.88
C MET A 675 -7.93 -2.72 26.38
N VAL A 676 -6.76 -2.65 25.74
CA VAL A 676 -6.59 -3.03 24.33
C VAL A 676 -6.97 -4.50 24.14
N GLU A 677 -6.54 -5.40 25.03
CA GLU A 677 -6.91 -6.81 25.00
C GLU A 677 -8.42 -7.02 25.09
N MET A 678 -9.10 -6.31 25.99
CA MET A 678 -10.55 -6.41 26.16
C MET A 678 -11.31 -5.85 24.97
N ASN A 679 -10.86 -4.76 24.38
CA ASN A 679 -11.45 -4.19 23.16
C ASN A 679 -11.32 -5.15 21.95
N GLU A 680 -10.15 -5.78 21.76
CA GLU A 680 -9.95 -6.78 20.73
C GLU A 680 -10.88 -8.00 20.96
N THR A 681 -10.95 -8.48 22.18
CA THR A 681 -11.81 -9.62 22.57
C THR A 681 -13.29 -9.28 22.39
N ALA A 682 -13.73 -8.10 22.79
CA ALA A 682 -15.10 -7.66 22.61
C ALA A 682 -15.48 -7.57 21.11
N SER A 683 -14.59 -7.04 20.27
CA SER A 683 -14.81 -7.01 18.82
C SER A 683 -14.99 -8.43 18.27
N ILE A 684 -14.19 -9.39 18.71
CA ILE A 684 -14.32 -10.80 18.31
C ILE A 684 -15.70 -11.34 18.70
N LEU A 685 -16.03 -11.28 20.00
CA LEU A 685 -17.25 -11.91 20.55
C LEU A 685 -18.55 -11.35 19.96
N ASN A 686 -18.56 -10.06 19.57
CA ASN A 686 -19.72 -9.42 18.95
C ASN A 686 -19.89 -9.76 17.45
N ASN A 687 -18.87 -10.35 16.80
CA ASN A 687 -18.88 -10.58 15.35
C ASN A 687 -18.75 -12.07 14.95
N ILE A 688 -18.91 -12.99 15.86
CA ILE A 688 -18.78 -14.43 15.61
C ILE A 688 -19.86 -14.96 14.68
N SER A 689 -19.53 -16.03 13.93
CA SER A 689 -20.44 -16.85 13.14
C SER A 689 -20.17 -18.34 13.39
N ASP A 690 -21.02 -19.20 12.86
CA ASP A 690 -20.84 -20.66 12.94
C ASP A 690 -19.70 -21.19 12.04
N ARG A 691 -19.18 -20.35 11.14
CA ARG A 691 -18.04 -20.64 10.25
C ARG A 691 -16.75 -19.89 10.62
N SER A 692 -16.78 -19.09 11.69
CA SER A 692 -15.62 -18.37 12.16
C SER A 692 -14.54 -19.30 12.71
N LEU A 693 -13.28 -18.91 12.50
CA LEU A 693 -12.11 -19.42 13.21
C LEU A 693 -11.60 -18.37 14.18
N ILE A 694 -11.47 -18.72 15.45
CA ILE A 694 -11.01 -17.83 16.51
C ILE A 694 -9.69 -18.35 17.08
N LEU A 695 -8.71 -17.48 17.21
CA LEU A 695 -7.40 -17.78 17.79
C LEU A 695 -7.18 -16.86 18.99
N LEU A 696 -7.20 -17.45 20.19
CA LEU A 696 -6.99 -16.74 21.45
C LEU A 696 -5.67 -17.20 22.06
N ASP A 697 -4.78 -16.27 22.37
CA ASP A 697 -3.48 -16.56 22.96
C ASP A 697 -3.28 -15.73 24.22
N GLU A 698 -3.17 -16.41 25.33
CA GLU A 698 -2.87 -15.86 26.66
C GLU A 698 -3.84 -14.74 27.11
N ILE A 699 -5.14 -14.94 26.94
CA ILE A 699 -6.20 -14.01 27.40
C ILE A 699 -6.18 -13.89 28.93
N GLY A 700 -6.35 -12.65 29.43
CA GLY A 700 -6.42 -12.34 30.88
C GLY A 700 -5.06 -12.12 31.54
N ARG A 701 -3.95 -12.06 30.76
CA ARG A 701 -2.60 -11.88 31.32
C ARG A 701 -2.33 -10.48 31.86
N GLY A 702 -3.07 -9.47 31.40
CA GLY A 702 -2.87 -8.06 31.77
C GLY A 702 -3.49 -7.63 33.11
N THR A 703 -4.10 -8.54 33.87
CA THR A 703 -4.78 -8.26 35.13
C THR A 703 -4.39 -9.23 36.24
N SER A 704 -5.08 -9.21 37.39
CA SER A 704 -4.83 -10.17 38.47
C SER A 704 -5.10 -11.63 38.02
N THR A 705 -4.41 -12.62 38.59
CA THR A 705 -4.50 -13.99 38.15
C THR A 705 -5.95 -14.53 38.20
N TYR A 706 -6.69 -14.24 39.28
CA TYR A 706 -8.07 -14.71 39.42
C TYR A 706 -9.04 -14.01 38.45
N ASP A 707 -8.90 -12.71 38.23
CA ASP A 707 -9.70 -11.99 37.22
C ASP A 707 -9.40 -12.53 35.83
N GLY A 708 -8.13 -12.75 35.51
CA GLY A 708 -7.69 -13.28 34.21
C GLY A 708 -8.26 -14.68 33.94
N ILE A 709 -8.18 -15.59 34.91
CA ILE A 709 -8.79 -16.94 34.83
C ILE A 709 -10.31 -16.84 34.65
N SER A 710 -10.98 -15.99 35.43
CA SER A 710 -12.44 -15.84 35.38
C SER A 710 -12.91 -15.34 34.01
N ILE A 711 -12.21 -14.36 33.44
CA ILE A 711 -12.51 -13.82 32.11
C ILE A 711 -12.27 -14.90 31.06
N ALA A 712 -11.12 -15.58 31.07
CA ALA A 712 -10.78 -16.62 30.10
C ALA A 712 -11.76 -17.79 30.14
N TRP A 713 -12.17 -18.18 31.32
CA TRP A 713 -13.19 -19.22 31.56
C TRP A 713 -14.54 -18.81 30.98
N ALA A 714 -15.04 -17.62 31.33
CA ALA A 714 -16.30 -17.10 30.85
C ALA A 714 -16.35 -16.96 29.33
N ILE A 715 -15.24 -16.57 28.68
CA ILE A 715 -15.11 -16.48 27.21
C ILE A 715 -15.25 -17.88 26.60
N ALA A 716 -14.58 -18.90 27.17
CA ALA A 716 -14.67 -20.28 26.65
C ALA A 716 -16.10 -20.83 26.79
N GLU A 717 -16.77 -20.60 27.92
CA GLU A 717 -18.19 -20.92 28.14
C GLU A 717 -19.10 -20.22 27.13
N PHE A 718 -18.93 -18.90 26.97
CA PHE A 718 -19.72 -18.10 26.01
C PHE A 718 -19.61 -18.63 24.58
N LEU A 719 -18.39 -18.93 24.11
CA LEU A 719 -18.17 -19.47 22.78
C LEU A 719 -18.76 -20.90 22.63
N HIS A 720 -18.68 -21.74 23.67
CA HIS A 720 -19.23 -23.07 23.64
C HIS A 720 -20.77 -23.07 23.68
N GLU A 721 -21.40 -22.26 24.52
CA GLU A 721 -22.85 -22.25 24.74
C GLU A 721 -23.63 -21.29 23.84
N HIS A 722 -22.96 -20.58 22.95
CA HIS A 722 -23.60 -19.61 22.06
C HIS A 722 -24.74 -20.28 21.25
N PRO A 723 -25.94 -19.72 21.24
CA PRO A 723 -27.13 -20.42 20.74
C PRO A 723 -27.10 -20.71 19.24
N THR A 724 -26.50 -19.81 18.44
CA THR A 724 -26.51 -19.92 16.98
C THR A 724 -25.11 -20.05 16.36
N ALA A 725 -24.10 -19.43 16.95
CA ALA A 725 -22.73 -19.48 16.47
C ALA A 725 -21.89 -20.43 17.34
N ARG A 726 -21.33 -21.48 16.71
CA ARG A 726 -20.37 -22.38 17.34
C ARG A 726 -19.03 -22.29 16.65
N PRO A 727 -18.29 -21.17 16.84
CA PRO A 727 -17.06 -20.94 16.12
C PRO A 727 -15.99 -21.94 16.50
N LYS A 728 -15.21 -22.38 15.51
CA LYS A 728 -14.01 -23.19 15.75
C LYS A 728 -12.96 -22.35 16.47
N THR A 729 -12.48 -22.81 17.62
CA THR A 729 -11.61 -22.01 18.48
C THR A 729 -10.35 -22.75 18.90
N LEU A 730 -9.19 -22.13 18.71
CA LEU A 730 -7.93 -22.53 19.34
C LEU A 730 -7.62 -21.53 20.44
N PHE A 731 -7.55 -22.03 21.68
CA PHE A 731 -7.35 -21.23 22.88
C PHE A 731 -6.04 -21.63 23.57
N ALA A 732 -4.96 -20.92 23.31
CA ALA A 732 -3.70 -21.14 23.99
C ALA A 732 -3.69 -20.36 25.32
N THR A 733 -3.31 -21.02 26.39
CA THR A 733 -3.30 -20.45 27.74
C THR A 733 -2.20 -21.03 28.59
N HIS A 734 -1.83 -20.32 29.64
CA HIS A 734 -0.99 -20.81 30.73
C HIS A 734 -1.81 -21.12 32.00
N TYR A 735 -3.14 -20.87 31.96
CA TYR A 735 -4.04 -21.21 33.03
C TYR A 735 -4.42 -22.68 32.94
N HIS A 736 -3.85 -23.51 33.83
CA HIS A 736 -4.12 -24.96 33.89
C HIS A 736 -5.55 -25.26 34.32
N GLU A 737 -6.17 -24.34 35.05
CA GLU A 737 -7.55 -24.43 35.53
C GLU A 737 -8.55 -24.58 34.40
N LEU A 738 -8.27 -24.01 33.21
CA LEU A 738 -9.14 -24.16 32.05
C LEU A 738 -9.22 -25.59 31.53
N ASN A 739 -8.30 -26.48 31.92
CA ASN A 739 -8.38 -27.92 31.58
C ASN A 739 -9.64 -28.59 32.17
N ASP A 740 -10.18 -28.07 33.27
CA ASP A 740 -11.38 -28.59 33.89
C ASP A 740 -12.66 -28.39 33.04
N LEU A 741 -12.63 -27.47 32.04
CA LEU A 741 -13.74 -27.23 31.11
C LEU A 741 -14.10 -28.48 30.29
N GLU A 742 -13.14 -29.32 29.93
CA GLU A 742 -13.39 -30.57 29.18
C GLU A 742 -14.33 -31.51 29.92
N ASN A 743 -14.29 -31.50 31.28
CA ASN A 743 -15.15 -32.35 32.09
C ASN A 743 -16.61 -31.91 32.14
N THR A 744 -16.88 -30.62 31.86
CA THR A 744 -18.22 -30.00 31.95
C THR A 744 -18.80 -29.66 30.57
N MET A 745 -17.95 -29.48 29.57
CA MET A 745 -18.30 -29.02 28.21
C MET A 745 -17.84 -30.02 27.16
N PRO A 746 -18.72 -30.80 26.57
CA PRO A 746 -18.36 -31.99 25.75
C PRO A 746 -17.61 -31.61 24.46
N ARG A 747 -17.78 -30.38 23.92
CA ARG A 747 -17.12 -29.91 22.69
C ARG A 747 -15.80 -29.18 22.95
N ILE A 748 -15.34 -29.12 24.21
CA ILE A 748 -14.01 -28.62 24.58
C ILE A 748 -13.07 -29.82 24.72
N LYS A 749 -11.88 -29.71 24.14
CA LYS A 749 -10.81 -30.71 24.24
C LYS A 749 -9.51 -30.09 24.68
N ASN A 750 -8.79 -30.77 25.56
CA ASN A 750 -7.49 -30.31 26.04
C ASN A 750 -6.38 -30.92 25.23
N PHE A 751 -5.42 -30.07 24.87
CA PHE A 751 -4.18 -30.44 24.22
C PHE A 751 -3.01 -29.76 24.92
N ASN A 752 -1.83 -30.35 24.79
CA ASN A 752 -0.61 -29.71 25.26
C ASN A 752 0.48 -29.78 24.20
N VAL A 753 1.41 -28.80 24.26
CA VAL A 753 2.62 -28.82 23.42
C VAL A 753 3.73 -29.51 24.18
N THR A 754 4.17 -30.67 23.69
CA THR A 754 5.09 -31.57 24.39
C THR A 754 6.48 -31.00 24.53
N ILE A 755 7.07 -31.34 25.67
CA ILE A 755 8.45 -31.12 26.02
C ILE A 755 9.06 -32.43 26.50
N LYS A 756 10.37 -32.59 26.41
CA LYS A 756 11.13 -33.71 26.94
C LYS A 756 12.18 -33.18 27.91
N GLU A 757 12.15 -33.70 29.12
CA GLU A 757 13.19 -33.41 30.08
C GLU A 757 14.29 -34.49 30.03
N MET A 758 15.52 -34.07 29.73
CA MET A 758 16.68 -34.95 29.69
C MET A 758 17.86 -34.28 30.42
N ASN A 759 18.42 -34.94 31.42
CA ASN A 759 19.59 -34.48 32.16
C ASN A 759 19.47 -33.00 32.63
N ASN A 760 18.33 -32.65 33.22
CA ASN A 760 18.05 -31.30 33.74
C ASN A 760 18.01 -30.21 32.65
N LYS A 761 17.86 -30.62 31.36
CA LYS A 761 17.60 -29.72 30.20
C LYS A 761 16.21 -30.02 29.65
N VAL A 762 15.46 -28.96 29.40
CA VAL A 762 14.15 -29.06 28.75
C VAL A 762 14.35 -28.94 27.23
N ILE A 763 13.90 -29.94 26.51
CA ILE A 763 13.88 -29.99 25.04
C ILE A 763 12.46 -29.75 24.59
N PHE A 764 12.21 -28.69 23.85
CA PHE A 764 10.89 -28.39 23.28
C PHE A 764 10.67 -29.27 22.04
N LEU A 765 9.80 -30.27 22.17
CA LEU A 765 9.44 -31.15 21.06
C LEU A 765 8.47 -30.48 20.09
N ARG A 766 7.81 -29.41 20.50
CA ARG A 766 6.90 -28.59 19.69
C ARG A 766 5.76 -29.39 19.02
N LYS A 767 5.41 -30.55 19.58
CA LYS A 767 4.36 -31.42 19.06
C LYS A 767 3.08 -31.25 19.92
N LEU A 768 1.96 -30.96 19.22
CA LEU A 768 0.64 -30.89 19.83
C LEU A 768 0.12 -32.33 20.08
N VAL A 769 -0.27 -32.63 21.31
CA VAL A 769 -0.82 -33.93 21.67
C VAL A 769 -2.07 -33.77 22.59
N PRO A 770 -3.02 -34.70 22.54
CA PRO A 770 -4.18 -34.69 23.43
C PRO A 770 -3.80 -34.74 24.93
N GLY A 771 -4.60 -34.09 25.76
CA GLY A 771 -4.43 -34.00 27.21
C GLY A 771 -3.88 -32.65 27.67
N GLY A 772 -4.21 -32.26 28.90
CA GLY A 772 -3.73 -31.01 29.51
C GLY A 772 -2.32 -31.19 30.12
N SER A 773 -1.59 -30.09 30.32
CA SER A 773 -0.34 -30.06 31.10
C SER A 773 -0.65 -29.56 32.51
N GLU A 774 -0.15 -30.25 33.51
CA GLU A 774 -0.36 -29.89 34.91
C GLU A 774 0.81 -29.09 35.50
N HIS A 775 1.94 -29.00 34.79
CA HIS A 775 3.18 -28.37 35.30
C HIS A 775 3.50 -27.03 34.63
N SER A 776 3.94 -26.10 35.46
CA SER A 776 4.48 -24.82 35.02
C SER A 776 6.00 -24.90 34.76
N PHE A 777 6.47 -24.43 33.60
CA PHE A 777 7.88 -24.50 33.21
C PHE A 777 8.57 -23.11 33.17
N GLY A 778 7.94 -22.07 33.74
CA GLY A 778 8.46 -20.72 33.73
C GLY A 778 9.88 -20.59 34.33
N ILE A 779 10.16 -21.31 35.41
CA ILE A 779 11.46 -21.31 36.07
C ILE A 779 12.52 -22.01 35.20
N HIS A 780 12.17 -23.03 34.41
CA HIS A 780 13.07 -23.65 33.45
C HIS A 780 13.44 -22.70 32.30
N VAL A 781 12.49 -21.90 31.80
CA VAL A 781 12.76 -20.89 30.82
C VAL A 781 13.67 -19.79 31.39
N ALA A 782 13.44 -19.35 32.63
CA ALA A 782 14.32 -18.41 33.31
C ALA A 782 15.76 -18.93 33.44
N LYS A 783 15.94 -20.22 33.73
CA LYS A 783 17.25 -20.89 33.74
C LYS A 783 17.91 -20.87 32.35
N MET A 784 17.15 -21.15 31.27
CA MET A 784 17.64 -21.09 29.90
C MET A 784 18.04 -19.70 29.47
N ALA A 785 17.36 -18.67 29.98
CA ALA A 785 17.68 -17.25 29.74
C ALA A 785 18.94 -16.78 30.48
N GLY A 786 19.58 -17.66 31.27
CA GLY A 786 20.81 -17.33 31.96
C GLY A 786 20.63 -16.65 33.32
N MET A 787 19.46 -16.74 33.94
CA MET A 787 19.28 -16.16 35.29
C MET A 787 20.18 -16.84 36.34
N PRO A 788 20.65 -16.09 37.36
CA PRO A 788 21.56 -16.62 38.41
C PRO A 788 20.98 -17.89 39.11
N SER A 789 21.82 -18.91 39.27
CA SER A 789 21.41 -20.18 39.83
C SER A 789 20.79 -20.10 41.25
N LYS A 790 21.27 -19.15 42.10
CA LYS A 790 20.70 -18.88 43.41
C LYS A 790 19.26 -18.42 43.34
N LEU A 791 18.92 -17.54 42.36
CA LEU A 791 17.54 -17.09 42.13
C LEU A 791 16.66 -18.23 41.65
N ILE A 792 17.13 -19.05 40.72
CA ILE A 792 16.41 -20.20 40.16
C ILE A 792 16.10 -21.21 41.27
N ASN A 793 17.08 -21.54 42.14
CA ASN A 793 16.84 -22.45 43.25
C ASN A 793 15.79 -21.92 44.25
N ARG A 794 15.89 -20.61 44.56
CA ARG A 794 14.91 -19.97 45.46
C ARG A 794 13.50 -19.93 44.80
N ALA A 795 13.40 -19.66 43.51
CA ALA A 795 12.12 -19.70 42.81
C ALA A 795 11.48 -21.11 42.85
N ASN A 796 12.27 -22.16 42.66
CA ASN A 796 11.77 -23.56 42.78
C ASN A 796 11.27 -23.88 44.20
N GLU A 797 11.97 -23.39 45.26
CA GLU A 797 11.49 -23.59 46.64
C GLU A 797 10.15 -22.90 46.88
N ILE A 798 10.00 -21.67 46.38
CA ILE A 798 8.75 -20.90 46.50
C ILE A 798 7.64 -21.58 45.73
N LEU A 799 7.89 -22.03 44.49
CA LEU A 799 6.91 -22.73 43.65
C LEU A 799 6.35 -23.99 44.39
N LYS A 800 7.25 -24.82 44.91
CA LYS A 800 6.84 -26.01 45.68
C LYS A 800 5.94 -25.68 46.85
N ARG A 801 6.18 -24.58 47.57
CA ARG A 801 5.31 -24.15 48.67
C ARG A 801 3.94 -23.73 48.19
N LEU A 802 3.89 -22.94 47.12
CA LEU A 802 2.65 -22.45 46.52
C LEU A 802 1.80 -23.62 45.93
N GLU A 803 2.43 -24.66 45.42
CA GLU A 803 1.76 -25.86 44.91
C GLU A 803 1.19 -26.73 46.05
N ILE A 804 1.85 -26.82 47.20
CA ILE A 804 1.36 -27.52 48.41
C ILE A 804 0.15 -26.77 49.00
N ASP A 805 0.23 -25.47 49.17
CA ASP A 805 -0.88 -24.63 49.66
C ASP A 805 -2.13 -24.72 48.76
N ARG A 806 -1.97 -24.99 47.46
CA ARG A 806 -3.06 -25.26 46.52
C ARG A 806 -3.77 -26.59 46.70
N THR A 807 -3.02 -27.63 47.08
CA THR A 807 -3.58 -28.98 47.30
C THR A 807 -4.36 -29.10 48.61
N GLU A 808 -4.08 -28.28 49.61
CA GLU A 808 -4.80 -28.21 50.88
C GLU A 808 -6.01 -27.25 50.90
N GLY A 809 -6.13 -26.35 49.90
CA GLY A 809 -7.26 -25.44 49.73
C GLY A 809 -8.35 -26.04 48.81
N GLN A 810 -9.57 -26.10 49.29
CA GLN A 810 -10.77 -26.63 48.67
C GLN A 810 -10.82 -26.36 47.13
N SER A 811 -11.13 -27.46 46.39
CA SER A 811 -11.32 -27.46 44.94
C SER A 811 -12.20 -26.26 44.49
N ILE A 812 -11.72 -25.51 43.52
CA ILE A 812 -12.44 -24.41 42.83
C ILE A 812 -13.84 -24.88 42.33
N LYS A 813 -14.01 -26.18 42.08
CA LYS A 813 -15.27 -26.84 41.72
C LYS A 813 -16.40 -26.62 42.73
N ASP A 814 -16.10 -26.57 44.00
CA ASP A 814 -17.15 -26.41 45.05
C ASP A 814 -17.61 -24.95 45.18
N SER A 815 -16.77 -24.02 44.80
CA SER A 815 -17.12 -22.61 44.76
C SER A 815 -17.98 -22.28 43.54
N ILE A 816 -17.72 -22.87 42.38
CA ILE A 816 -18.47 -22.66 41.13
C ILE A 816 -19.83 -23.35 41.19
N LYS A 817 -19.95 -24.55 41.75
CA LYS A 817 -21.24 -25.23 41.96
C LYS A 817 -22.21 -24.48 42.88
N LYS A 818 -21.71 -23.69 43.82
CA LYS A 818 -22.54 -22.82 44.64
C LYS A 818 -23.15 -21.64 43.89
N VAL A 819 -22.51 -21.20 42.80
CA VAL A 819 -22.98 -20.09 41.95
C VAL A 819 -24.00 -20.59 40.90
N GLN A 820 -23.92 -21.87 40.46
CA GLN A 820 -24.82 -22.44 39.43
C GLN A 820 -26.26 -22.69 39.95
N ASN A 821 -26.52 -22.70 41.23
CA ASN A 821 -27.88 -22.91 41.82
C ASN A 821 -28.70 -21.64 41.99
N GLN A 822 -28.23 -20.49 41.59
CA GLN A 822 -29.02 -19.29 41.42
C GLN A 822 -29.24 -19.04 39.92
N ALA A 823 -30.46 -19.35 39.47
CA ALA A 823 -30.89 -19.03 38.10
C ALA A 823 -30.75 -17.52 37.85
N TYR A 824 -29.62 -17.15 37.23
CA TYR A 824 -29.44 -15.82 36.68
C TYR A 824 -30.05 -15.77 35.29
N GLN A 825 -31.21 -15.16 35.16
CA GLN A 825 -31.66 -14.55 33.94
C GLN A 825 -30.60 -13.51 33.57
N LEU A 826 -29.89 -13.74 32.45
CA LEU A 826 -28.92 -12.80 31.87
C LEU A 826 -29.67 -11.50 31.50
N GLN A 827 -29.66 -10.50 32.39
CA GLN A 827 -29.82 -9.13 32.02
C GLN A 827 -28.44 -8.62 31.60
N MET A 828 -28.26 -8.42 30.31
CA MET A 828 -27.07 -7.77 29.76
C MET A 828 -26.95 -6.34 30.29
N PHE A 829 -25.83 -6.04 30.98
CA PHE A 829 -25.30 -4.73 31.30
C PHE A 829 -26.21 -3.72 32.01
N ALA A 830 -26.17 -3.76 33.34
CA ALA A 830 -26.20 -2.53 34.12
C ALA A 830 -25.03 -2.60 35.13
N ILE A 831 -23.94 -1.92 34.82
CA ILE A 831 -23.01 -1.46 35.87
C ILE A 831 -23.76 -0.35 36.57
N ASP A 832 -24.56 -0.69 37.56
CA ASP A 832 -25.20 0.27 38.42
C ASP A 832 -24.12 0.82 39.37
N ASP A 833 -23.56 1.95 38.99
CA ASP A 833 -22.78 2.79 39.92
C ASP A 833 -23.66 3.03 41.17
N PRO A 834 -23.19 2.70 42.38
CA PRO A 834 -23.96 2.85 43.61
C PRO A 834 -24.51 4.29 43.78
N VAL A 835 -23.86 5.26 43.23
CA VAL A 835 -24.28 6.67 43.20
C VAL A 835 -25.49 6.86 42.28
N LEU A 836 -25.43 6.26 41.06
CA LEU A 836 -26.53 6.32 40.09
C LEU A 836 -27.78 5.56 40.60
N VAL A 837 -27.60 4.44 41.34
CA VAL A 837 -28.70 3.71 41.98
C VAL A 837 -29.38 4.60 43.03
N LYS A 838 -28.61 5.25 43.90
CA LYS A 838 -29.13 6.18 44.86
C LYS A 838 -29.88 7.37 44.24
N ILE A 839 -29.36 7.90 43.16
CA ILE A 839 -30.00 9.03 42.41
C ILE A 839 -31.31 8.53 41.81
N ARG A 840 -31.32 7.36 41.16
CA ARG A 840 -32.52 6.73 40.59
C ARG A 840 -33.59 6.50 41.65
N ASP A 841 -33.23 5.95 42.77
CA ASP A 841 -34.15 5.64 43.86
C ASP A 841 -34.69 6.93 44.49
N THR A 842 -33.87 7.98 44.62
CA THR A 842 -34.29 9.31 45.09
C THR A 842 -35.28 9.94 44.11
N LEU A 843 -35.05 9.85 42.81
CA LEU A 843 -35.93 10.36 41.77
C LEU A 843 -37.25 9.59 41.66
N ASN A 844 -37.22 8.25 41.78
CA ASN A 844 -38.42 7.42 41.69
C ASN A 844 -39.36 7.58 42.86
N ASN A 845 -38.85 7.93 44.05
CA ASN A 845 -39.65 8.19 45.26
C ASN A 845 -40.12 9.62 45.36
N LEU A 846 -39.90 10.47 44.37
CA LEU A 846 -40.21 11.89 44.38
C LEU A 846 -41.51 12.14 43.59
N ASP A 847 -42.59 12.54 44.25
CA ASP A 847 -43.80 12.95 43.59
C ASP A 847 -43.72 14.47 43.28
N VAL A 848 -43.40 14.76 42.01
CA VAL A 848 -43.16 16.12 41.47
C VAL A 848 -44.42 17.01 41.59
N ASN A 849 -45.63 16.41 41.66
CA ASN A 849 -46.89 17.17 41.71
C ASN A 849 -47.20 17.72 43.07
N VAL A 850 -46.51 17.26 44.15
CA VAL A 850 -46.74 17.67 45.55
C VAL A 850 -45.65 18.61 46.04
N LEU A 851 -44.56 18.82 45.29
CA LEU A 851 -43.41 19.63 45.68
C LEU A 851 -43.62 21.10 45.41
N THR A 852 -43.31 21.93 46.39
CA THR A 852 -43.18 23.37 46.22
C THR A 852 -41.87 23.71 45.45
N PRO A 853 -41.80 24.88 44.77
CA PRO A 853 -40.58 25.25 44.04
C PRO A 853 -39.32 25.27 44.89
N VAL A 854 -39.39 25.58 46.16
CA VAL A 854 -38.26 25.60 47.09
C VAL A 854 -37.81 24.19 47.46
N GLU A 855 -38.73 23.25 47.66
CA GLU A 855 -38.44 21.86 47.94
C GLU A 855 -37.87 21.18 46.74
N ALA A 856 -38.30 21.50 45.53
CA ALA A 856 -37.71 20.98 44.29
C ALA A 856 -36.24 21.42 44.13
N LEU A 857 -35.92 22.67 44.44
CA LEU A 857 -34.53 23.17 44.42
C LEU A 857 -33.64 22.50 45.48
N LEU A 858 -34.18 22.26 46.68
CA LEU A 858 -33.45 21.55 47.75
C LEU A 858 -33.17 20.07 47.35
N LYS A 859 -34.14 19.43 46.71
CA LYS A 859 -33.97 18.07 46.23
C LYS A 859 -32.98 17.95 45.05
N LEU A 860 -32.94 18.95 44.17
CA LEU A 860 -31.92 19.04 43.09
C LEU A 860 -30.51 19.26 43.67
N ASP A 861 -30.35 20.09 44.71
CA ASP A 861 -29.08 20.29 45.40
C ASP A 861 -28.63 19.00 46.11
N GLU A 862 -29.55 18.25 46.75
CA GLU A 862 -29.27 16.94 47.34
C GLU A 862 -28.75 15.95 46.29
N ILE A 863 -29.39 15.85 45.12
CA ILE A 863 -28.99 14.99 43.99
C ILE A 863 -27.63 15.45 43.44
N GLN A 864 -27.40 16.74 43.32
CA GLN A 864 -26.12 17.27 42.85
C GLN A 864 -24.95 16.98 43.82
N ARG A 865 -25.21 16.95 45.11
CA ARG A 865 -24.23 16.58 46.14
C ARG A 865 -23.88 15.08 46.08
N LEU A 866 -24.84 14.20 45.72
CA LEU A 866 -24.59 12.78 45.52
C LEU A 866 -23.66 12.52 44.31
N ILE A 867 -23.66 13.36 43.27
CA ILE A 867 -22.77 13.28 42.11
C ILE A 867 -21.36 13.76 42.45
N LYS A 868 -21.21 14.66 43.45
CA LYS A 868 -19.89 15.23 43.82
C LYS A 868 -19.14 14.47 44.91
N GLN A 869 -19.75 13.46 45.51
CA GLN A 869 -19.11 12.47 46.37
C GLN A 869 -18.66 11.25 45.57
#